data_eabf39e8e86fafe3b5e178371cf2072e
#
_entry.id   eabf39e8e86fafe3b5e178371cf2072e
#
_cell.length_a   1.000
_cell.length_b   1.000
_cell.length_c   1.000
_cell.angle_alpha   90.00
_cell.angle_beta   90.00
_cell.angle_gamma   90.00
#
_symmetry.space_group_name_H-M   'P 1'
#
loop_
_entity.id
_entity.type
_entity.pdbx_description
1 polymer ?
#
loop_
_entity_poly.entity_id
_entity_poly.type
_entity_poly.pdbx_seq_one_letter_code
_entity_poly.pdbx_strand_id
1 'polypeptide(L)'
;MEMKPKYDPREVEAGRYEEWVKNGYFKPSEDKSKETYTIVIPPPNVTGKLHLGHAWDTTLQDIITRMKRMQGYDTLYLPGMDHAGIATQAKVEAKLNEQGITRYDLGREKFLEQAWDWKEEYASFIRAQWAKLGLGLDYSRERFTLDEGLSKAVKKVFVDLYNKGIIYRGERIINWDPKARTALSDIEVIHEDVQGAFYHFKYPYADGEGFIEIATTRPETMLGDTAIVVNPNDERYKDVIGKTVILPIVGRELPILADEYVDIDFGSGAMKVTPAHDPNDFEIGQRHQLENIIVMDENGKMNDKAGKYEGMDRFDCRKRLVEDLKEQDLVIKIEDHVHSVGHSERSGAVVEPYLSTQWFVRMEDLAKRSLDNQKTDDRIDFYPQRFEHTFNQWMENIRDWTISRQLWWGHQIPAWYHKETGEIYVGEEAPTDIENWQQDEDVLDTWFSSALWPFSTLGWPDLESEDFKRYYPTNALVTGYDIIFFWVARMIFQGLEFTDRRPFNDVLLHGLVRAEDGRKMSKSLGNGVDPMDVIDEYGADSLRYFLATGSSPGHDLRYSTEKVESVWNFINKIWNGARFSLMNIGEDFKVEDIDLSGNLSLADKWILTRLNETIATVTDLSDKYEFGEVGRALYNFIWDDFCDWYIEMSKIPMNGNDEEQKQVTRSVLSYTLDNIMRMLHPFMPFVTEKIWQSLPHEGDTIVKASWPEVRESLIFEESKQTMQQLVEIIKSVRQSRVEVNTPLSKEIPILIQAKDKEIETTLSQNKDYLIKFCNPSTLNISTDVEIPEKAMTSVVIAGKVVLPLEGLIDMDKEISRLEKELAKLQSELDRVDKKLSNENFVSKAPEKVINEEKRKKQDYQEKYDGVKARIEQLKA
;
A
#
# COMPACT_ATOMS: atom_id res chain seq x y z
N MET A 1 -20.90 -25.39 22.15
CA MET A 1 -20.66 -25.95 20.78
C MET A 1 -19.21 -26.41 20.72
N GLU A 2 -18.95 -27.70 20.54
CA GLU A 2 -17.58 -28.22 20.59
C GLU A 2 -16.75 -27.75 19.41
N MET A 3 -15.64 -27.06 19.66
CA MET A 3 -14.71 -26.63 18.61
C MET A 3 -14.00 -27.84 18.01
N LYS A 4 -13.94 -27.91 16.68
CA LYS A 4 -13.22 -28.99 15.98
C LYS A 4 -11.73 -29.00 16.33
N PRO A 5 -11.07 -30.17 16.26
CA PRO A 5 -9.64 -30.28 16.60
C PRO A 5 -8.72 -29.48 15.72
N LYS A 6 -9.12 -29.17 14.48
CA LYS A 6 -8.34 -28.41 13.49
C LYS A 6 -9.13 -27.20 13.01
N TYR A 7 -8.44 -26.08 12.90
CA TYR A 7 -8.99 -24.88 12.27
C TYR A 7 -9.19 -25.10 10.77
N ASP A 8 -10.41 -24.80 10.29
CA ASP A 8 -10.73 -24.74 8.86
C ASP A 8 -11.39 -23.39 8.55
N PRO A 9 -10.71 -22.51 7.80
CA PRO A 9 -11.24 -21.18 7.49
C PRO A 9 -12.57 -21.23 6.74
N ARG A 10 -12.76 -22.20 5.85
CA ARG A 10 -13.99 -22.33 5.06
C ARG A 10 -15.23 -22.53 5.92
N GLU A 11 -15.09 -23.31 7.00
CA GLU A 11 -16.19 -23.55 7.94
C GLU A 11 -16.44 -22.34 8.86
N VAL A 12 -15.36 -21.62 9.22
CA VAL A 12 -15.43 -20.46 10.11
C VAL A 12 -16.05 -19.26 9.39
N GLU A 13 -15.75 -19.08 8.11
CA GLU A 13 -16.18 -17.96 7.28
C GLU A 13 -17.58 -18.16 6.68
N ALA A 14 -18.03 -19.41 6.48
CA ALA A 14 -19.27 -19.70 5.79
C ALA A 14 -20.50 -19.05 6.43
N GLY A 15 -21.20 -18.21 5.66
CA GLY A 15 -22.44 -17.53 6.07
C GLY A 15 -22.28 -16.43 7.13
N ARG A 16 -21.06 -16.22 7.62
CA ARG A 16 -20.82 -15.26 8.72
C ARG A 16 -20.98 -13.82 8.27
N TYR A 17 -20.45 -13.50 7.12
CA TYR A 17 -20.54 -12.14 6.56
C TYR A 17 -21.99 -11.74 6.25
N GLU A 18 -22.75 -12.65 5.64
CA GLU A 18 -24.15 -12.46 5.32
C GLU A 18 -24.98 -12.24 6.59
N GLU A 19 -24.67 -12.95 7.67
CA GLU A 19 -25.28 -12.76 8.99
C GLU A 19 -25.02 -11.36 9.54
N TRP A 20 -23.77 -10.86 9.50
CA TRP A 20 -23.41 -9.53 9.96
C TRP A 20 -24.15 -8.44 9.19
N VAL A 21 -24.19 -8.58 7.85
CA VAL A 21 -24.88 -7.61 6.98
C VAL A 21 -26.40 -7.64 7.23
N LYS A 22 -27.00 -8.83 7.30
CA LYS A 22 -28.43 -9.00 7.57
C LYS A 22 -28.85 -8.38 8.90
N ASN A 23 -28.03 -8.54 9.94
CA ASN A 23 -28.32 -7.98 11.27
C ASN A 23 -27.97 -6.49 11.38
N GLY A 24 -27.43 -5.87 10.32
CA GLY A 24 -27.10 -4.44 10.30
C GLY A 24 -25.98 -4.05 11.24
N TYR A 25 -25.06 -4.95 11.57
CA TYR A 25 -23.98 -4.68 12.54
C TYR A 25 -22.97 -3.63 12.05
N PHE A 26 -22.92 -3.35 10.75
CA PHE A 26 -22.03 -2.36 10.15
C PHE A 26 -22.69 -0.99 9.96
N LYS A 27 -23.98 -0.86 10.24
CA LYS A 27 -24.66 0.43 10.16
C LYS A 27 -24.17 1.36 11.27
N PRO A 28 -24.19 2.68 11.01
CA PRO A 28 -23.96 3.70 12.02
C PRO A 28 -24.87 3.54 13.24
N SER A 29 -24.43 4.06 14.37
CA SER A 29 -25.18 4.03 15.62
C SER A 29 -26.46 4.90 15.53
N GLU A 30 -27.54 4.45 16.13
CA GLU A 30 -28.74 5.27 16.35
C GLU A 30 -28.55 6.34 17.43
N ASP A 31 -27.60 6.13 18.33
CA ASP A 31 -27.25 7.07 19.39
C ASP A 31 -26.42 8.23 18.85
N LYS A 32 -27.09 9.34 18.64
CA LYS A 32 -26.52 10.59 18.09
C LYS A 32 -25.65 11.37 19.08
N SER A 33 -25.58 10.96 20.35
CA SER A 33 -24.68 11.55 21.35
C SER A 33 -23.23 11.09 21.19
N LYS A 34 -22.99 9.97 20.49
CA LYS A 34 -21.65 9.44 20.22
C LYS A 34 -20.87 10.32 19.25
N GLU A 35 -19.56 10.43 19.47
CA GLU A 35 -18.66 10.99 18.46
C GLU A 35 -18.65 10.14 17.20
N THR A 36 -18.52 10.79 16.05
CA THR A 36 -18.50 10.11 14.76
C THR A 36 -17.07 9.70 14.37
N TYR A 37 -16.95 8.58 13.66
CA TYR A 37 -15.73 8.21 12.96
C TYR A 37 -16.09 7.70 11.56
N THR A 38 -15.66 8.43 10.55
CA THR A 38 -16.07 8.20 9.17
C THR A 38 -14.87 7.93 8.28
N ILE A 39 -14.95 6.86 7.50
CA ILE A 39 -14.07 6.59 6.36
C ILE A 39 -14.95 6.37 5.13
N VAL A 40 -14.65 7.07 4.05
CA VAL A 40 -15.19 6.75 2.73
C VAL A 40 -14.16 5.91 1.98
N ILE A 41 -14.59 4.77 1.43
CA ILE A 41 -13.69 3.86 0.72
C ILE A 41 -13.04 4.59 -0.47
N PRO A 42 -11.75 4.41 -0.77
CA PRO A 42 -11.22 4.76 -2.08
C PRO A 42 -11.98 3.97 -3.13
N PRO A 43 -12.77 4.63 -3.98
CA PRO A 43 -13.70 3.93 -4.84
C PRO A 43 -12.92 3.14 -5.92
N PRO A 44 -12.96 1.80 -5.92
CA PRO A 44 -12.27 1.05 -6.94
C PRO A 44 -12.89 1.29 -8.31
N ASN A 45 -12.03 1.29 -9.32
CA ASN A 45 -12.41 1.41 -10.71
C ASN A 45 -13.17 0.17 -11.17
N VAL A 46 -14.30 0.34 -11.84
CA VAL A 46 -15.08 -0.78 -12.43
C VAL A 46 -14.45 -1.38 -13.69
N THR A 47 -13.12 -1.41 -13.73
CA THR A 47 -12.32 -1.91 -14.88
C THR A 47 -11.97 -3.39 -14.79
N GLY A 48 -12.18 -4.00 -13.64
CA GLY A 48 -11.84 -5.40 -13.39
C GLY A 48 -12.03 -5.81 -11.94
N LYS A 49 -11.59 -7.03 -11.62
CA LYS A 49 -11.57 -7.55 -10.25
C LYS A 49 -10.50 -6.85 -9.42
N LEU A 50 -10.73 -6.79 -8.11
CA LEU A 50 -9.77 -6.24 -7.16
C LEU A 50 -8.51 -7.11 -7.07
N HIS A 51 -7.38 -6.46 -6.86
CA HIS A 51 -6.07 -7.08 -6.66
C HIS A 51 -5.58 -6.90 -5.21
N LEU A 52 -4.40 -7.46 -4.86
CA LEU A 52 -3.84 -7.40 -3.51
C LEU A 52 -3.69 -5.97 -2.95
N GLY A 53 -3.39 -4.98 -3.81
CA GLY A 53 -3.32 -3.58 -3.37
C GLY A 53 -4.66 -3.07 -2.83
N HIS A 54 -5.76 -3.37 -3.51
CA HIS A 54 -7.10 -3.03 -3.02
C HIS A 54 -7.45 -3.80 -1.73
N ALA A 55 -7.08 -5.08 -1.66
CA ALA A 55 -7.29 -5.86 -0.45
C ALA A 55 -6.53 -5.29 0.75
N TRP A 56 -5.31 -4.80 0.53
CA TRP A 56 -4.52 -4.13 1.57
C TRP A 56 -5.15 -2.83 2.02
N ASP A 57 -5.44 -1.95 1.07
CA ASP A 57 -6.05 -0.64 1.29
C ASP A 57 -7.35 -0.75 2.12
N THR A 58 -8.28 -1.58 1.66
CA THR A 58 -9.58 -1.76 2.33
C THR A 58 -9.46 -2.50 3.67
N THR A 59 -8.49 -3.39 3.83
CA THR A 59 -8.23 -4.06 5.13
C THR A 59 -7.78 -3.08 6.20
N LEU A 60 -6.90 -2.12 5.87
CA LEU A 60 -6.47 -1.10 6.83
C LEU A 60 -7.64 -0.24 7.30
N GLN A 61 -8.51 0.17 6.39
CA GLN A 61 -9.72 0.94 6.70
C GLN A 61 -10.69 0.16 7.58
N ASP A 62 -10.90 -1.12 7.28
CA ASP A 62 -11.80 -1.97 8.05
C ASP A 62 -11.27 -2.21 9.48
N ILE A 63 -9.96 -2.37 9.65
CA ILE A 63 -9.32 -2.46 10.97
C ILE A 63 -9.60 -1.21 11.79
N ILE A 64 -9.38 -0.04 11.20
CA ILE A 64 -9.61 1.24 11.87
C ILE A 64 -11.08 1.39 12.27
N THR A 65 -12.00 1.16 11.36
CA THR A 65 -13.44 1.33 11.63
C THR A 65 -13.97 0.32 12.66
N ARG A 66 -13.51 -0.95 12.62
CA ARG A 66 -13.88 -1.94 13.64
C ARG A 66 -13.36 -1.54 15.01
N MET A 67 -12.10 -1.12 15.12
CA MET A 67 -11.53 -0.66 16.39
C MET A 67 -12.28 0.56 16.92
N LYS A 68 -12.54 1.58 16.09
CA LYS A 68 -13.25 2.78 16.51
C LYS A 68 -14.70 2.48 16.94
N ARG A 69 -15.37 1.54 16.28
CA ARG A 69 -16.70 1.05 16.72
C ARG A 69 -16.63 0.44 18.11
N MET A 70 -15.66 -0.41 18.36
CA MET A 70 -15.43 -1.03 19.68
C MET A 70 -15.04 0.01 20.74
N GLN A 71 -14.37 1.09 20.37
CA GLN A 71 -14.07 2.25 21.24
C GLN A 71 -15.30 3.14 21.52
N GLY A 72 -16.44 2.82 20.95
CA GLY A 72 -17.71 3.50 21.25
C GLY A 72 -18.10 4.60 20.28
N TYR A 73 -17.36 4.82 19.20
CA TYR A 73 -17.72 5.80 18.16
C TYR A 73 -18.96 5.37 17.35
N ASP A 74 -19.68 6.35 16.83
CA ASP A 74 -20.65 6.18 15.75
C ASP A 74 -19.89 6.09 14.43
N THR A 75 -19.62 4.88 13.96
CA THR A 75 -18.76 4.65 12.79
C THR A 75 -19.54 4.52 11.51
N LEU A 76 -19.08 5.20 10.46
CA LEU A 76 -19.52 5.01 9.09
C LEU A 76 -18.35 4.59 8.21
N TYR A 77 -18.42 3.40 7.61
CA TYR A 77 -17.53 2.96 6.53
C TYR A 77 -18.37 2.86 5.25
N LEU A 78 -18.26 3.89 4.41
CA LEU A 78 -19.10 4.10 3.25
C LEU A 78 -18.48 3.44 2.02
N PRO A 79 -19.18 2.46 1.36
CA PRO A 79 -18.74 1.84 0.12
C PRO A 79 -19.09 2.67 -1.10
N GLY A 80 -18.34 2.46 -2.17
CA GLY A 80 -18.65 2.99 -3.48
C GLY A 80 -17.60 2.62 -4.52
N MET A 81 -17.87 3.04 -5.78
CA MET A 81 -17.04 2.69 -6.94
C MET A 81 -16.89 3.88 -7.86
N ASP A 82 -15.79 3.90 -8.61
CA ASP A 82 -15.49 4.92 -9.61
C ASP A 82 -15.78 4.41 -11.02
N HIS A 83 -16.36 5.28 -11.85
CA HIS A 83 -16.64 4.96 -13.25
C HIS A 83 -15.35 4.85 -14.11
N ALA A 84 -14.24 5.47 -13.69
CA ALA A 84 -12.93 5.36 -14.32
C ALA A 84 -12.93 5.62 -15.82
N GLY A 85 -13.34 6.81 -16.24
CA GLY A 85 -13.61 7.22 -17.63
C GLY A 85 -12.80 6.52 -18.72
N ILE A 86 -11.51 6.91 -18.90
CA ILE A 86 -10.64 6.35 -19.94
C ILE A 86 -10.49 4.82 -19.82
N ALA A 87 -10.23 4.35 -18.61
CA ALA A 87 -9.88 2.94 -18.41
C ALA A 87 -11.07 2.02 -18.64
N THR A 88 -12.27 2.38 -18.18
CA THR A 88 -13.50 1.60 -18.39
C THR A 88 -13.91 1.66 -19.84
N GLN A 89 -13.91 2.84 -20.47
CA GLN A 89 -14.23 2.96 -21.87
C GLN A 89 -13.31 2.09 -22.74
N ALA A 90 -12.01 2.11 -22.52
CA ALA A 90 -11.05 1.28 -23.25
C ALA A 90 -11.35 -0.22 -23.11
N LYS A 91 -11.83 -0.67 -21.94
CA LYS A 91 -12.22 -2.08 -21.73
C LYS A 91 -13.48 -2.45 -22.51
N VAL A 92 -14.49 -1.57 -22.50
CA VAL A 92 -15.74 -1.78 -23.24
C VAL A 92 -15.44 -1.77 -24.75
N GLU A 93 -14.65 -0.83 -25.27
CA GLU A 93 -14.23 -0.78 -26.66
C GLU A 93 -13.45 -2.04 -27.07
N ALA A 94 -12.51 -2.52 -26.23
CA ALA A 94 -11.78 -3.76 -26.51
C ALA A 94 -12.73 -4.96 -26.64
N LYS A 95 -13.72 -5.10 -25.75
CA LYS A 95 -14.75 -6.16 -25.82
C LYS A 95 -15.59 -6.08 -27.09
N LEU A 96 -15.95 -4.87 -27.52
CA LEU A 96 -16.69 -4.64 -28.77
C LEU A 96 -15.83 -4.95 -30.01
N ASN A 97 -14.56 -4.55 -29.99
CA ASN A 97 -13.62 -4.78 -31.10
C ASN A 97 -13.36 -6.27 -31.35
N GLU A 98 -13.39 -7.11 -30.30
CA GLU A 98 -13.34 -8.58 -30.44
C GLU A 98 -14.49 -9.12 -31.29
N GLN A 99 -15.63 -8.41 -31.34
CA GLN A 99 -16.80 -8.70 -32.12
C GLN A 99 -16.80 -7.99 -33.48
N GLY A 100 -15.76 -7.22 -33.79
CA GLY A 100 -15.64 -6.40 -34.99
C GLY A 100 -16.53 -5.15 -34.99
N ILE A 101 -16.94 -4.67 -33.84
CA ILE A 101 -17.83 -3.51 -33.64
C ILE A 101 -17.06 -2.38 -33.00
N THR A 102 -17.15 -1.17 -33.52
CA THR A 102 -16.64 0.05 -32.93
C THR A 102 -17.73 0.83 -32.18
N ARG A 103 -17.36 1.72 -31.27
CA ARG A 103 -18.33 2.62 -30.61
C ARG A 103 -19.11 3.49 -31.62
N TYR A 104 -18.49 3.84 -32.72
CA TYR A 104 -19.09 4.66 -33.77
C TYR A 104 -20.18 3.91 -34.56
N ASP A 105 -20.05 2.60 -34.68
CA ASP A 105 -21.08 1.75 -35.30
C ASP A 105 -22.34 1.67 -34.43
N LEU A 106 -22.18 1.73 -33.11
CA LEU A 106 -23.29 1.68 -32.15
C LEU A 106 -23.95 3.05 -31.96
N GLY A 107 -23.17 4.14 -31.98
CA GLY A 107 -23.56 5.44 -31.52
C GLY A 107 -23.52 5.57 -29.99
N ARG A 108 -23.57 6.81 -29.49
CA ARG A 108 -23.32 7.16 -28.08
C ARG A 108 -24.27 6.45 -27.12
N GLU A 109 -25.58 6.45 -27.37
CA GLU A 109 -26.58 5.86 -26.49
C GLU A 109 -26.35 4.36 -26.29
N LYS A 110 -26.23 3.59 -27.37
CA LYS A 110 -26.04 2.14 -27.26
C LYS A 110 -24.67 1.78 -26.70
N PHE A 111 -23.64 2.58 -26.95
CA PHE A 111 -22.35 2.38 -26.34
C PHE A 111 -22.43 2.58 -24.82
N LEU A 112 -23.13 3.60 -24.34
CA LEU A 112 -23.33 3.85 -22.90
C LEU A 112 -24.12 2.71 -22.24
N GLU A 113 -25.13 2.12 -22.93
CA GLU A 113 -25.79 0.91 -22.42
C GLU A 113 -24.80 -0.23 -22.18
N GLN A 114 -23.88 -0.49 -23.12
CA GLN A 114 -22.82 -1.49 -22.94
C GLN A 114 -21.87 -1.15 -21.79
N ALA A 115 -21.56 0.12 -21.57
CA ALA A 115 -20.72 0.56 -20.47
C ALA A 115 -21.43 0.40 -19.11
N TRP A 116 -22.73 0.65 -19.02
CA TRP A 116 -23.53 0.40 -17.82
C TRP A 116 -23.66 -1.09 -17.51
N ASP A 117 -23.87 -1.95 -18.51
CA ASP A 117 -23.89 -3.42 -18.35
C ASP A 117 -22.53 -3.92 -17.83
N TRP A 118 -21.44 -3.42 -18.39
CA TRP A 118 -20.08 -3.69 -17.90
C TRP A 118 -19.92 -3.29 -16.43
N LYS A 119 -20.37 -2.08 -16.06
CA LYS A 119 -20.30 -1.58 -14.68
C LYS A 119 -21.04 -2.50 -13.72
N GLU A 120 -22.27 -2.92 -14.04
CA GLU A 120 -23.05 -3.80 -13.17
C GLU A 120 -22.38 -5.18 -12.98
N GLU A 121 -21.83 -5.75 -14.05
CA GLU A 121 -21.09 -7.01 -13.99
C GLU A 121 -19.91 -6.91 -13.02
N TYR A 122 -19.04 -5.91 -13.19
CA TYR A 122 -17.85 -5.76 -12.34
C TYR A 122 -18.13 -5.26 -10.94
N ALA A 123 -19.17 -4.46 -10.74
CA ALA A 123 -19.65 -4.08 -9.41
C ALA A 123 -20.07 -5.28 -8.58
N SER A 124 -20.71 -6.28 -9.22
CA SER A 124 -21.09 -7.53 -8.54
C SER A 124 -19.88 -8.33 -8.09
N PHE A 125 -18.83 -8.43 -8.91
CA PHE A 125 -17.57 -9.08 -8.52
C PHE A 125 -16.89 -8.34 -7.36
N ILE A 126 -16.81 -7.01 -7.40
CA ILE A 126 -16.20 -6.20 -6.36
C ILE A 126 -16.91 -6.40 -5.02
N ARG A 127 -18.26 -6.36 -5.00
CA ARG A 127 -19.04 -6.61 -3.77
C ARG A 127 -18.79 -8.02 -3.21
N ALA A 128 -18.69 -9.03 -4.08
CA ALA A 128 -18.37 -10.39 -3.67
C ALA A 128 -16.95 -10.50 -3.08
N GLN A 129 -15.99 -9.76 -3.62
CA GLN A 129 -14.62 -9.72 -3.08
C GLN A 129 -14.57 -8.99 -1.72
N TRP A 130 -15.31 -7.88 -1.55
CA TRP A 130 -15.45 -7.20 -0.26
C TRP A 130 -16.07 -8.11 0.80
N ALA A 131 -17.10 -8.89 0.41
CA ALA A 131 -17.73 -9.85 1.31
C ALA A 131 -16.75 -10.94 1.76
N LYS A 132 -15.95 -11.49 0.84
CA LYS A 132 -14.92 -12.49 1.17
C LYS A 132 -13.83 -11.93 2.09
N LEU A 133 -13.44 -10.66 1.92
CA LEU A 133 -12.52 -9.96 2.82
C LEU A 133 -13.14 -9.66 4.19
N GLY A 134 -14.46 -9.72 4.33
CA GLY A 134 -15.16 -9.44 5.59
C GLY A 134 -15.26 -7.96 5.93
N LEU A 135 -15.31 -7.06 4.93
CA LEU A 135 -15.31 -5.61 5.15
C LEU A 135 -16.63 -5.12 5.77
N GLY A 136 -16.55 -4.37 6.86
CA GLY A 136 -17.69 -3.83 7.60
C GLY A 136 -18.32 -2.60 6.94
N LEU A 137 -18.76 -2.74 5.69
CA LEU A 137 -19.31 -1.69 4.85
C LEU A 137 -20.81 -1.48 5.08
N ASP A 138 -21.27 -0.22 5.10
CA ASP A 138 -22.70 0.11 5.10
C ASP A 138 -23.25 0.22 3.68
N TYR A 139 -23.67 -0.89 3.10
CA TYR A 139 -24.21 -0.94 1.73
C TYR A 139 -25.50 -0.12 1.53
N SER A 140 -26.19 0.29 2.58
CA SER A 140 -27.35 1.18 2.44
C SER A 140 -26.97 2.58 1.95
N ARG A 141 -25.67 2.92 2.03
CA ARG A 141 -25.05 4.16 1.58
C ARG A 141 -24.07 3.99 0.43
N GLU A 142 -24.11 2.86 -0.26
CA GLU A 142 -23.24 2.62 -1.43
C GLU A 142 -23.43 3.69 -2.50
N ARG A 143 -22.33 4.24 -3.01
CA ARG A 143 -22.34 5.30 -4.02
C ARG A 143 -21.56 4.90 -5.27
N PHE A 144 -21.88 5.56 -6.37
CA PHE A 144 -21.18 5.44 -7.64
C PHE A 144 -20.95 6.83 -8.22
N THR A 145 -19.75 7.10 -8.75
CA THR A 145 -19.38 8.43 -9.22
C THR A 145 -20.29 9.00 -10.32
N LEU A 146 -21.03 8.15 -11.05
CA LEU A 146 -22.04 8.56 -12.04
C LEU A 146 -23.48 8.47 -11.51
N ASP A 147 -23.71 8.23 -10.23
CA ASP A 147 -25.08 8.26 -9.70
C ASP A 147 -25.67 9.68 -9.77
N GLU A 148 -26.99 9.78 -9.62
CA GLU A 148 -27.71 11.04 -9.77
C GLU A 148 -27.23 12.13 -8.81
N GLY A 149 -27.00 11.79 -7.53
CA GLY A 149 -26.55 12.75 -6.51
C GLY A 149 -25.15 13.26 -6.76
N LEU A 150 -24.20 12.37 -7.11
CA LEU A 150 -22.84 12.75 -7.44
C LEU A 150 -22.78 13.54 -8.76
N SER A 151 -23.58 13.16 -9.75
CA SER A 151 -23.68 13.89 -11.03
C SER A 151 -24.19 15.34 -10.82
N LYS A 152 -25.13 15.53 -9.90
CA LYS A 152 -25.58 16.88 -9.50
C LYS A 152 -24.46 17.69 -8.84
N ALA A 153 -23.70 17.08 -7.95
CA ALA A 153 -22.55 17.72 -7.31
C ALA A 153 -21.48 18.13 -8.34
N VAL A 154 -21.17 17.27 -9.30
CA VAL A 154 -20.20 17.56 -10.38
C VAL A 154 -20.65 18.76 -11.23
N LYS A 155 -21.91 18.79 -11.65
CA LYS A 155 -22.45 19.92 -12.43
C LYS A 155 -22.35 21.23 -11.65
N LYS A 156 -22.74 21.22 -10.38
CA LYS A 156 -22.65 22.39 -9.52
C LYS A 156 -21.21 22.89 -9.38
N VAL A 157 -20.27 22.01 -9.13
CA VAL A 157 -18.84 22.36 -9.01
C VAL A 157 -18.33 23.00 -10.31
N PHE A 158 -18.63 22.39 -11.45
CA PHE A 158 -18.22 22.93 -12.75
C PHE A 158 -18.77 24.35 -13.00
N VAL A 159 -20.06 24.52 -12.79
CA VAL A 159 -20.76 25.82 -13.00
C VAL A 159 -20.24 26.89 -12.05
N ASP A 160 -20.09 26.57 -10.76
CA ASP A 160 -19.58 27.51 -9.77
C ASP A 160 -18.14 27.95 -10.07
N LEU A 161 -17.26 27.01 -10.41
CA LEU A 161 -15.87 27.33 -10.78
C LEU A 161 -15.79 28.15 -12.10
N TYR A 162 -16.66 27.86 -13.05
CA TYR A 162 -16.74 28.64 -14.28
C TYR A 162 -17.19 30.08 -13.99
N ASN A 163 -18.24 30.27 -13.20
CA ASN A 163 -18.74 31.59 -12.82
C ASN A 163 -17.72 32.40 -12.02
N LYS A 164 -16.84 31.74 -11.27
CA LYS A 164 -15.68 32.38 -10.59
C LYS A 164 -14.50 32.67 -11.52
N GLY A 165 -14.56 32.26 -12.78
CA GLY A 165 -13.43 32.39 -13.74
C GLY A 165 -12.26 31.42 -13.47
N ILE A 166 -12.46 30.44 -12.60
CA ILE A 166 -11.46 29.41 -12.29
C ILE A 166 -11.45 28.33 -13.39
N ILE A 167 -12.63 27.90 -13.85
CA ILE A 167 -12.72 27.08 -15.08
C ILE A 167 -12.78 28.00 -16.29
N TYR A 168 -11.99 27.68 -17.29
CA TYR A 168 -11.98 28.38 -18.58
C TYR A 168 -11.76 27.40 -19.74
N ARG A 169 -12.17 27.83 -20.95
CA ARG A 169 -11.94 27.13 -22.19
C ARG A 169 -10.87 27.89 -23.00
N GLY A 170 -9.84 27.20 -23.46
CA GLY A 170 -8.74 27.83 -24.17
C GLY A 170 -7.96 26.86 -25.04
N GLU A 171 -7.20 27.47 -26.00
CA GLU A 171 -6.29 26.73 -26.86
C GLU A 171 -4.90 26.69 -26.22
N ARG A 172 -4.37 25.50 -25.99
CA ARG A 172 -3.04 25.25 -25.42
C ARG A 172 -2.43 23.98 -25.97
N ILE A 173 -1.11 23.85 -25.84
CA ILE A 173 -0.45 22.55 -26.03
C ILE A 173 -0.80 21.67 -24.85
N ILE A 174 -1.34 20.50 -25.18
CA ILE A 174 -1.74 19.48 -24.21
C ILE A 174 -1.01 18.17 -24.50
N ASN A 175 -1.00 17.28 -23.52
CA ASN A 175 -0.58 15.90 -23.73
C ASN A 175 -1.73 15.14 -24.41
N TRP A 176 -1.49 14.62 -25.60
CA TRP A 176 -2.47 13.90 -26.39
C TRP A 176 -2.10 12.42 -26.50
N ASP A 177 -3.05 11.54 -26.18
CA ASP A 177 -2.92 10.10 -26.40
C ASP A 177 -3.53 9.74 -27.78
N PRO A 178 -2.72 9.46 -28.80
CA PRO A 178 -3.23 9.18 -30.15
C PRO A 178 -3.91 7.81 -30.28
N LYS A 179 -3.67 6.91 -29.35
CA LYS A 179 -4.31 5.58 -29.34
C LYS A 179 -5.67 5.63 -28.64
N ALA A 180 -5.77 6.27 -27.50
CA ALA A 180 -7.04 6.50 -26.81
C ALA A 180 -7.84 7.67 -27.42
N ARG A 181 -7.18 8.53 -28.22
CA ARG A 181 -7.75 9.71 -28.88
C ARG A 181 -8.37 10.69 -27.89
N THR A 182 -7.61 11.01 -26.86
CA THR A 182 -8.06 11.93 -25.79
C THR A 182 -6.89 12.69 -25.17
N ALA A 183 -7.21 13.85 -24.60
CA ALA A 183 -6.30 14.63 -23.79
C ALA A 183 -5.95 13.91 -22.49
N LEU A 184 -4.74 14.12 -22.01
CA LEU A 184 -4.21 13.66 -20.73
C LEU A 184 -3.79 14.84 -19.87
N SER A 185 -3.89 14.73 -18.58
CA SER A 185 -3.20 15.62 -17.64
C SER A 185 -1.72 15.26 -17.51
N ASP A 186 -0.89 16.19 -17.04
CA ASP A 186 0.57 16.00 -16.94
C ASP A 186 0.94 14.78 -16.10
N ILE A 187 0.17 14.51 -15.04
CA ILE A 187 0.43 13.38 -14.14
C ILE A 187 0.03 12.01 -14.72
N GLU A 188 -0.70 11.96 -15.85
CA GLU A 188 -1.03 10.72 -16.57
C GLU A 188 0.05 10.33 -17.59
N VAL A 189 1.16 11.08 -17.65
CA VAL A 189 2.28 10.86 -18.55
C VAL A 189 3.46 10.28 -17.80
N ILE A 190 3.86 9.07 -18.15
CA ILE A 190 5.05 8.39 -17.61
C ILE A 190 6.22 8.67 -18.54
N HIS A 191 7.30 9.19 -18.01
CA HIS A 191 8.51 9.45 -18.80
C HIS A 191 9.47 8.27 -18.71
N GLU A 192 9.86 7.75 -19.87
CA GLU A 192 10.80 6.64 -20.02
C GLU A 192 11.99 7.08 -20.86
N ASP A 193 13.20 6.67 -20.43
CA ASP A 193 14.40 6.90 -21.23
C ASP A 193 14.43 5.90 -22.39
N VAL A 194 14.39 6.43 -23.63
CA VAL A 194 14.44 5.62 -24.84
C VAL A 194 15.67 5.93 -25.66
N GLN A 195 16.20 4.89 -26.29
CA GLN A 195 17.26 5.03 -27.28
C GLN A 195 16.69 5.63 -28.56
N GLY A 196 17.05 6.88 -28.84
CA GLY A 196 16.67 7.62 -30.04
C GLY A 196 17.88 8.16 -30.76
N ALA A 197 17.66 9.20 -31.53
CA ALA A 197 18.73 9.90 -32.23
C ALA A 197 18.54 11.41 -32.21
N PHE A 198 19.64 12.12 -32.30
CA PHE A 198 19.66 13.56 -32.48
C PHE A 198 20.06 13.82 -33.91
N TYR A 199 19.12 14.38 -34.69
CA TYR A 199 19.26 14.59 -36.13
C TYR A 199 19.70 16.01 -36.40
N HIS A 200 20.78 16.21 -37.16
CA HIS A 200 21.33 17.48 -37.53
C HIS A 200 21.06 17.77 -39.01
N PHE A 201 20.33 18.87 -39.32
CA PHE A 201 19.90 19.20 -40.64
C PHE A 201 20.41 20.59 -41.05
N LYS A 202 20.61 20.75 -42.36
CA LYS A 202 20.89 22.04 -43.01
C LYS A 202 19.59 22.72 -43.36
N TYR A 203 19.36 23.93 -42.85
CA TYR A 203 18.29 24.83 -43.30
C TYR A 203 18.95 25.93 -44.16
N PRO A 204 18.83 25.88 -45.50
CA PRO A 204 19.51 26.84 -46.39
C PRO A 204 18.99 28.24 -46.17
N TYR A 205 19.88 29.23 -46.24
CA TYR A 205 19.46 30.65 -46.26
C TYR A 205 18.71 30.97 -47.56
N ALA A 206 17.71 31.86 -47.46
CA ALA A 206 16.89 32.25 -48.59
C ALA A 206 17.68 33.05 -49.66
N ASP A 207 18.79 33.68 -49.26
CA ASP A 207 19.71 34.37 -50.19
C ASP A 207 20.59 33.39 -50.99
N GLY A 208 20.55 32.10 -50.72
CA GLY A 208 21.24 31.04 -51.40
C GLY A 208 22.69 30.79 -50.98
N GLU A 209 23.21 31.52 -50.03
CA GLU A 209 24.61 31.40 -49.55
C GLU A 209 24.67 30.76 -48.12
N GLY A 210 24.89 29.44 -48.06
CA GLY A 210 25.08 28.72 -46.82
C GLY A 210 23.79 28.21 -46.15
N PHE A 211 23.88 27.81 -44.94
CA PHE A 211 22.78 27.23 -44.14
C PHE A 211 22.98 27.49 -42.65
N ILE A 212 21.88 27.35 -41.89
CA ILE A 212 21.93 27.21 -40.43
C ILE A 212 21.74 25.73 -40.06
N GLU A 213 22.51 25.25 -39.11
CA GLU A 213 22.39 23.88 -38.59
C GLU A 213 21.31 23.82 -37.52
N ILE A 214 20.37 22.91 -37.70
CA ILE A 214 19.29 22.64 -36.75
C ILE A 214 19.39 21.19 -36.25
N ALA A 215 19.30 21.01 -34.95
CA ALA A 215 19.32 19.69 -34.32
C ALA A 215 17.97 19.38 -33.65
N THR A 216 17.42 18.19 -33.89
CA THR A 216 16.12 17.78 -33.34
C THR A 216 16.07 16.27 -33.06
N THR A 217 15.33 15.89 -32.04
CA THR A 217 14.96 14.46 -31.78
C THR A 217 13.68 14.04 -32.52
N ARG A 218 12.93 15.02 -33.06
CA ARG A 218 11.61 14.82 -33.69
C ARG A 218 11.56 15.43 -35.10
N PRO A 219 12.22 14.79 -36.10
CA PRO A 219 12.25 15.30 -37.49
C PRO A 219 10.87 15.57 -38.09
N GLU A 220 9.88 14.71 -37.79
CA GLU A 220 8.53 14.80 -38.34
C GLU A 220 7.82 16.13 -38.05
N THR A 221 8.15 16.78 -36.95
CA THR A 221 7.52 18.06 -36.57
C THR A 221 8.06 19.22 -37.37
N MET A 222 9.24 19.07 -38.01
CA MET A 222 9.82 20.16 -38.80
C MET A 222 8.89 20.67 -39.93
N LEU A 223 8.00 19.81 -40.42
CA LEU A 223 7.02 20.17 -41.42
C LEU A 223 6.09 21.33 -40.98
N GLY A 224 5.95 21.54 -39.66
CA GLY A 224 5.18 22.61 -39.03
C GLY A 224 6.03 23.78 -38.52
N ASP A 225 7.32 23.86 -38.85
CA ASP A 225 8.19 24.94 -38.38
C ASP A 225 7.72 26.31 -38.91
N THR A 226 7.76 27.31 -38.04
CA THR A 226 7.35 28.69 -38.37
C THR A 226 8.45 29.72 -38.12
N ALA A 227 9.52 29.38 -37.42
CA ALA A 227 10.71 30.19 -37.22
C ALA A 227 11.92 29.36 -36.83
N ILE A 228 13.10 30.00 -36.91
CA ILE A 228 14.31 29.59 -36.20
C ILE A 228 14.61 30.63 -35.14
N VAL A 229 15.02 30.17 -33.92
CA VAL A 229 15.45 31.08 -32.86
C VAL A 229 16.88 30.79 -32.45
N VAL A 230 17.60 31.85 -32.10
CA VAL A 230 18.98 31.82 -31.62
C VAL A 230 19.12 32.75 -30.42
N ASN A 231 20.06 32.48 -29.55
CA ASN A 231 20.31 33.37 -28.40
C ASN A 231 20.93 34.68 -28.90
N PRO A 232 20.43 35.86 -28.51
CA PRO A 232 20.96 37.16 -28.95
C PRO A 232 22.43 37.39 -28.52
N ASN A 233 22.92 36.65 -27.54
CA ASN A 233 24.28 36.73 -27.02
C ASN A 233 25.23 35.70 -27.67
N ASP A 234 24.74 34.89 -28.61
CA ASP A 234 25.57 33.91 -29.33
C ASP A 234 26.26 34.58 -30.52
N GLU A 235 27.57 34.76 -30.41
CA GLU A 235 28.39 35.42 -31.43
C GLU A 235 28.31 34.71 -32.81
N ARG A 236 28.03 33.41 -32.84
CA ARG A 236 27.94 32.61 -34.08
C ARG A 236 26.77 33.05 -34.96
N TYR A 237 25.73 33.59 -34.38
CA TYR A 237 24.46 33.86 -35.05
C TYR A 237 24.07 35.35 -35.12
N LYS A 238 24.84 36.27 -34.55
CA LYS A 238 24.51 37.69 -34.50
C LYS A 238 24.23 38.30 -35.90
N ASP A 239 24.99 37.90 -36.91
CA ASP A 239 24.87 38.44 -38.27
C ASP A 239 23.74 37.81 -39.09
N VAL A 240 23.10 36.76 -38.57
CA VAL A 240 21.99 36.07 -39.27
C VAL A 240 20.61 36.33 -38.65
N ILE A 241 20.55 36.99 -37.48
CA ILE A 241 19.29 37.43 -36.88
C ILE A 241 18.59 38.41 -37.85
N GLY A 242 17.32 38.15 -38.14
CA GLY A 242 16.52 38.91 -39.11
C GLY A 242 16.64 38.41 -40.56
N LYS A 243 17.54 37.49 -40.88
CA LYS A 243 17.54 36.78 -42.15
C LYS A 243 16.44 35.69 -42.20
N THR A 244 16.27 35.09 -43.36
CA THR A 244 15.29 34.08 -43.66
C THR A 244 15.99 32.80 -44.12
N VAL A 245 15.48 31.63 -43.68
CA VAL A 245 15.87 30.33 -44.21
C VAL A 245 14.70 29.67 -44.95
N ILE A 246 15.02 28.71 -45.81
CA ILE A 246 14.02 27.88 -46.49
C ILE A 246 13.87 26.58 -45.74
N LEU A 247 12.66 26.28 -45.26
CA LEU A 247 12.34 25.00 -44.65
C LEU A 247 12.51 23.87 -45.68
N PRO A 248 13.41 22.90 -45.44
CA PRO A 248 13.60 21.78 -46.35
C PRO A 248 12.28 21.05 -46.65
N ILE A 249 12.18 20.46 -47.84
CA ILE A 249 11.02 19.69 -48.33
C ILE A 249 9.77 20.57 -48.58
N VAL A 250 9.39 21.41 -47.62
CA VAL A 250 8.17 22.26 -47.67
C VAL A 250 8.35 23.49 -48.52
N GLY A 251 9.56 24.11 -48.51
CA GLY A 251 9.87 25.32 -49.22
C GLY A 251 9.36 26.61 -48.56
N ARG A 252 8.84 26.55 -47.34
CA ARG A 252 8.38 27.73 -46.59
C ARG A 252 9.56 28.58 -46.12
N GLU A 253 9.42 29.89 -46.22
CA GLU A 253 10.38 30.83 -45.65
C GLU A 253 10.17 30.99 -44.18
N LEU A 254 11.24 30.85 -43.38
CA LEU A 254 11.24 30.96 -41.92
C LEU A 254 12.16 32.12 -41.50
N PRO A 255 11.68 33.05 -40.64
CA PRO A 255 12.54 34.09 -40.09
C PRO A 255 13.48 33.51 -39.02
N ILE A 256 14.69 34.08 -38.92
CA ILE A 256 15.61 33.82 -37.79
C ILE A 256 15.40 34.94 -36.77
N LEU A 257 14.94 34.55 -35.57
CA LEU A 257 14.59 35.47 -34.49
C LEU A 257 15.55 35.31 -33.31
N ALA A 258 15.65 36.36 -32.47
CA ALA A 258 16.40 36.33 -31.24
C ALA A 258 15.50 35.94 -30.07
N ASP A 259 15.88 34.94 -29.31
CA ASP A 259 15.18 34.56 -28.07
C ASP A 259 16.18 34.03 -27.03
N GLU A 260 16.14 34.60 -25.81
CA GLU A 260 17.04 34.23 -24.73
C GLU A 260 16.79 32.83 -24.18
N TYR A 261 15.68 32.18 -24.53
CA TYR A 261 15.36 30.82 -24.18
C TYR A 261 16.39 29.81 -24.71
N VAL A 262 17.02 30.09 -25.84
CA VAL A 262 17.96 29.16 -26.50
C VAL A 262 19.25 29.05 -25.69
N ASP A 263 19.59 27.83 -25.30
CA ASP A 263 20.88 27.51 -24.68
C ASP A 263 21.99 27.49 -25.74
N ILE A 264 22.98 28.35 -25.59
CA ILE A 264 24.09 28.55 -26.51
C ILE A 264 24.93 27.28 -26.68
N ASP A 265 25.03 26.50 -25.60
CA ASP A 265 25.90 25.32 -25.52
C ASP A 265 25.16 23.99 -25.85
N PHE A 266 23.85 24.06 -26.07
CA PHE A 266 23.05 22.86 -26.38
C PHE A 266 22.83 22.72 -27.90
N GLY A 267 23.13 21.52 -28.43
CA GLY A 267 22.95 21.19 -29.82
C GLY A 267 23.78 22.09 -30.76
N SER A 268 23.13 22.70 -31.74
CA SER A 268 23.77 23.66 -32.63
C SER A 268 23.76 25.11 -32.09
N GLY A 269 23.04 25.38 -30.99
CA GLY A 269 22.78 26.74 -30.51
C GLY A 269 21.70 27.47 -31.33
N ALA A 270 21.08 26.79 -32.29
CA ALA A 270 19.95 27.28 -33.07
C ALA A 270 18.80 26.27 -32.97
N MET A 271 17.61 26.74 -32.69
CA MET A 271 16.43 25.92 -32.42
C MET A 271 15.34 26.20 -33.44
N LYS A 272 14.76 25.13 -34.03
CA LYS A 272 13.52 25.23 -34.80
C LYS A 272 12.35 25.50 -33.89
N VAL A 273 11.35 26.21 -34.34
CA VAL A 273 10.14 26.50 -33.58
C VAL A 273 8.93 25.92 -34.28
N THR A 274 8.30 24.95 -33.65
CA THR A 274 7.06 24.30 -34.08
C THR A 274 5.97 24.50 -33.01
N PRO A 275 5.31 25.65 -32.99
CA PRO A 275 4.44 26.06 -31.87
C PRO A 275 3.27 25.11 -31.59
N ALA A 276 2.82 24.35 -32.61
CA ALA A 276 1.69 23.42 -32.47
C ALA A 276 2.06 22.05 -31.91
N HIS A 277 3.37 21.74 -31.74
CA HIS A 277 3.83 20.39 -31.37
C HIS A 277 4.89 20.34 -30.27
N ASP A 278 5.15 21.46 -29.60
CA ASP A 278 6.05 21.53 -28.43
C ASP A 278 5.61 22.67 -27.50
N PRO A 279 5.54 22.42 -26.17
CA PRO A 279 5.10 23.44 -25.19
C PRO A 279 6.01 24.67 -25.13
N ASN A 280 7.33 24.48 -25.23
CA ASN A 280 8.29 25.61 -25.21
C ASN A 280 8.23 26.42 -26.52
N ASP A 281 8.12 25.72 -27.63
CA ASP A 281 7.93 26.33 -28.93
C ASP A 281 6.62 27.16 -29.02
N PHE A 282 5.57 26.67 -28.33
CA PHE A 282 4.30 27.42 -28.25
C PHE A 282 4.46 28.74 -27.49
N GLU A 283 5.18 28.75 -26.35
CA GLU A 283 5.47 29.98 -25.62
C GLU A 283 6.32 30.96 -26.43
N ILE A 284 7.35 30.44 -27.13
CA ILE A 284 8.16 31.26 -28.08
C ILE A 284 7.26 31.80 -29.17
N GLY A 285 6.40 30.94 -29.74
CA GLY A 285 5.45 31.33 -30.76
C GLY A 285 4.51 32.46 -30.34
N GLN A 286 4.02 32.42 -29.10
CA GLN A 286 3.19 33.48 -28.52
C GLN A 286 3.99 34.81 -28.39
N ARG A 287 5.25 34.76 -27.86
CA ARG A 287 6.09 35.96 -27.72
C ARG A 287 6.39 36.64 -29.04
N HIS A 288 6.59 35.83 -30.07
CA HIS A 288 6.94 36.31 -31.42
C HIS A 288 5.76 36.36 -32.40
N GLN A 289 4.51 36.05 -31.94
CA GLN A 289 3.29 36.06 -32.75
C GLN A 289 3.39 35.17 -34.01
N LEU A 290 3.96 33.95 -33.83
CA LEU A 290 4.14 32.98 -34.90
C LEU A 290 2.84 32.22 -35.18
N GLU A 291 2.69 31.70 -36.39
CA GLU A 291 1.58 30.85 -36.79
C GLU A 291 1.71 29.46 -36.15
N ASN A 292 0.58 28.89 -35.74
CA ASN A 292 0.49 27.54 -35.24
C ASN A 292 0.09 26.58 -36.39
N ILE A 293 1.03 25.77 -36.88
CA ILE A 293 0.78 24.82 -37.96
C ILE A 293 0.73 23.39 -37.38
N ILE A 294 -0.48 22.81 -37.33
CA ILE A 294 -0.70 21.45 -36.90
C ILE A 294 -0.42 20.51 -38.09
N VAL A 295 0.51 19.56 -37.96
CA VAL A 295 0.93 18.64 -39.02
C VAL A 295 0.48 17.19 -38.80
N MET A 296 -0.23 16.91 -37.71
CA MET A 296 -0.72 15.59 -37.37
C MET A 296 -2.22 15.64 -37.08
N ASP A 297 -2.91 14.55 -37.29
CA ASP A 297 -4.29 14.32 -36.85
C ASP A 297 -4.37 13.73 -35.44
N GLU A 298 -5.58 13.51 -34.94
CA GLU A 298 -5.85 12.94 -33.63
C GLU A 298 -5.36 11.49 -33.45
N ASN A 299 -5.07 10.78 -34.54
CA ASN A 299 -4.52 9.41 -34.52
C ASN A 299 -2.97 9.41 -34.54
N GLY A 300 -2.33 10.57 -34.52
CA GLY A 300 -0.89 10.71 -34.69
C GLY A 300 -0.40 10.41 -36.11
N LYS A 301 -1.29 10.50 -37.10
CA LYS A 301 -0.95 10.42 -38.52
C LYS A 301 -0.73 11.83 -39.08
N MET A 302 0.16 11.93 -40.04
CA MET A 302 0.42 13.19 -40.73
C MET A 302 -0.80 13.65 -41.52
N ASN A 303 -1.15 14.94 -41.42
CA ASN A 303 -2.30 15.52 -42.08
C ASN A 303 -1.92 16.19 -43.45
N ASP A 304 -2.87 16.91 -44.05
CA ASP A 304 -2.70 17.61 -45.35
C ASP A 304 -1.55 18.64 -45.34
N LYS A 305 -1.23 19.23 -44.16
CA LYS A 305 -0.12 20.19 -44.01
C LYS A 305 1.27 19.54 -44.14
N ALA A 306 1.34 18.23 -43.95
CA ALA A 306 2.56 17.46 -44.12
C ALA A 306 2.88 17.13 -45.61
N GLY A 307 2.03 17.55 -46.54
CA GLY A 307 2.24 17.37 -47.98
C GLY A 307 2.34 15.89 -48.38
N LYS A 308 3.44 15.49 -49.05
CA LYS A 308 3.63 14.09 -49.51
C LYS A 308 3.65 13.02 -48.44
N TYR A 309 3.70 13.40 -47.16
CA TYR A 309 3.67 12.47 -46.02
C TYR A 309 2.27 12.31 -45.43
N GLU A 310 1.25 12.97 -46.01
CA GLU A 310 -0.15 12.83 -45.55
C GLU A 310 -0.56 11.37 -45.40
N GLY A 311 -1.24 11.03 -44.28
CA GLY A 311 -1.71 9.71 -43.94
C GLY A 311 -0.69 8.76 -43.37
N MET A 312 0.61 9.11 -43.37
CA MET A 312 1.65 8.29 -42.72
C MET A 312 1.56 8.39 -41.21
N ASP A 313 1.86 7.26 -40.52
CA ASP A 313 2.18 7.33 -39.10
C ASP A 313 3.38 8.24 -38.86
N ARG A 314 3.36 9.00 -37.75
CA ARG A 314 4.41 9.98 -37.42
C ARG A 314 5.82 9.37 -37.38
N PHE A 315 5.98 8.14 -36.89
CA PHE A 315 7.28 7.48 -36.83
C PHE A 315 7.75 6.96 -38.21
N ASP A 316 6.84 6.54 -39.06
CA ASP A 316 7.14 6.18 -40.45
C ASP A 316 7.47 7.42 -41.27
N CYS A 317 6.75 8.52 -41.02
CA CYS A 317 7.10 9.84 -41.59
C CYS A 317 8.49 10.27 -41.17
N ARG A 318 8.86 10.15 -39.91
CA ARG A 318 10.22 10.44 -39.40
C ARG A 318 11.30 9.72 -40.22
N LYS A 319 11.15 8.42 -40.40
CA LYS A 319 12.11 7.60 -41.16
C LYS A 319 12.18 8.06 -42.61
N ARG A 320 11.03 8.20 -43.29
CA ARG A 320 10.95 8.58 -44.70
C ARG A 320 11.49 10.01 -44.94
N LEU A 321 11.13 10.94 -44.06
CA LEU A 321 11.61 12.31 -44.10
C LEU A 321 13.15 12.39 -44.01
N VAL A 322 13.76 11.64 -43.08
CA VAL A 322 15.21 11.60 -42.94
C VAL A 322 15.88 11.00 -44.18
N GLU A 323 15.28 9.99 -44.85
CA GLU A 323 15.78 9.44 -46.12
C GLU A 323 15.73 10.52 -47.23
N ASP A 324 14.61 11.21 -47.36
CA ASP A 324 14.45 12.27 -48.37
C ASP A 324 15.41 13.43 -48.16
N LEU A 325 15.71 13.78 -46.90
CA LEU A 325 16.71 14.81 -46.55
C LEU A 325 18.16 14.33 -46.85
N LYS A 326 18.47 13.04 -46.69
CA LYS A 326 19.75 12.45 -47.12
C LYS A 326 19.92 12.52 -48.63
N GLU A 327 18.87 12.19 -49.40
CA GLU A 327 18.90 12.25 -50.85
C GLU A 327 19.18 13.67 -51.36
N GLN A 328 18.80 14.72 -50.59
CA GLN A 328 19.05 16.13 -50.90
C GLN A 328 20.34 16.70 -50.30
N ASP A 329 21.19 15.88 -49.69
CA ASP A 329 22.42 16.30 -48.95
C ASP A 329 22.15 17.32 -47.85
N LEU A 330 21.00 17.22 -47.19
CA LEU A 330 20.58 18.13 -46.13
C LEU A 330 20.79 17.56 -44.71
N VAL A 331 21.26 16.32 -44.58
CA VAL A 331 21.61 15.71 -43.28
C VAL A 331 23.10 15.91 -43.01
N ILE A 332 23.44 16.59 -41.93
CA ILE A 332 24.83 16.79 -41.49
C ILE A 332 25.36 15.55 -40.79
N LYS A 333 24.65 15.10 -39.78
CA LYS A 333 24.97 13.91 -38.98
C LYS A 333 23.73 13.41 -38.22
N ILE A 334 23.80 12.18 -37.76
CA ILE A 334 22.81 11.55 -36.86
C ILE A 334 23.60 10.97 -35.70
N GLU A 335 23.31 11.41 -34.50
CA GLU A 335 23.98 10.96 -33.28
C GLU A 335 23.02 10.13 -32.44
N ASP A 336 23.51 9.01 -31.89
CA ASP A 336 22.74 8.26 -30.91
C ASP A 336 22.48 9.13 -29.68
N HIS A 337 21.26 9.16 -29.23
CA HIS A 337 20.84 10.02 -28.14
C HIS A 337 19.78 9.33 -27.27
N VAL A 338 20.06 9.20 -25.96
CA VAL A 338 19.06 8.76 -25.00
C VAL A 338 18.31 9.97 -24.51
N HIS A 339 17.00 9.97 -24.63
CA HIS A 339 16.16 11.05 -24.18
C HIS A 339 14.88 10.53 -23.54
N SER A 340 14.31 11.34 -22.66
CA SER A 340 13.09 11.03 -21.93
C SER A 340 11.88 11.26 -22.81
N VAL A 341 11.05 10.23 -22.99
CA VAL A 341 9.82 10.27 -23.82
C VAL A 341 8.61 9.97 -22.95
N GLY A 342 7.60 10.84 -23.07
CA GLY A 342 6.32 10.66 -22.38
C GLY A 342 5.48 9.55 -23.01
N HIS A 343 4.97 8.67 -22.16
CA HIS A 343 4.05 7.60 -22.52
C HIS A 343 2.74 7.73 -21.73
N SER A 344 1.62 7.47 -22.37
CA SER A 344 0.34 7.40 -21.67
C SER A 344 0.33 6.25 -20.66
N GLU A 345 0.07 6.55 -19.42
CA GLU A 345 -0.06 5.53 -18.36
C GLU A 345 -1.11 4.47 -18.71
N ARG A 346 -2.15 4.85 -19.44
CA ARG A 346 -3.31 3.99 -19.73
C ARG A 346 -3.16 3.15 -20.99
N SER A 347 -2.65 3.72 -22.07
CA SER A 347 -2.55 3.05 -23.37
C SER A 347 -1.16 2.55 -23.71
N GLY A 348 -0.12 3.05 -23.00
CA GLY A 348 1.29 2.81 -23.30
C GLY A 348 1.78 3.48 -24.58
N ALA A 349 0.94 4.29 -25.26
CA ALA A 349 1.33 5.00 -26.45
C ALA A 349 2.25 6.19 -26.13
N VAL A 350 3.17 6.49 -27.05
CA VAL A 350 3.94 7.73 -26.98
C VAL A 350 3.00 8.93 -27.08
N VAL A 351 3.05 9.81 -26.09
CA VAL A 351 2.23 11.01 -26.00
C VAL A 351 2.70 12.05 -27.02
N GLU A 352 1.75 12.70 -27.67
CA GLU A 352 2.03 13.83 -28.56
C GLU A 352 1.69 15.15 -27.88
N PRO A 353 2.64 16.10 -27.77
CA PRO A 353 2.30 17.48 -27.52
C PRO A 353 1.45 18.01 -28.71
N TYR A 354 0.23 18.41 -28.40
CA TYR A 354 -0.78 18.71 -29.43
C TYR A 354 -1.56 19.97 -29.09
N LEU A 355 -1.65 20.87 -30.02
CA LEU A 355 -2.42 22.11 -29.86
C LEU A 355 -3.91 21.80 -29.95
N SER A 356 -4.63 22.06 -28.89
CA SER A 356 -6.07 21.77 -28.82
C SER A 356 -6.81 22.74 -27.92
N THR A 357 -8.07 22.99 -28.27
CA THR A 357 -8.99 23.73 -27.40
C THR A 357 -9.61 22.81 -26.38
N GLN A 358 -9.34 23.05 -25.11
CA GLN A 358 -9.76 22.20 -23.98
C GLN A 358 -10.35 23.05 -22.85
N TRP A 359 -10.95 22.39 -21.88
CA TRP A 359 -11.36 22.99 -20.62
C TRP A 359 -10.29 22.80 -19.56
N PHE A 360 -10.01 23.86 -18.79
CA PHE A 360 -8.97 23.90 -17.77
C PHE A 360 -9.48 24.44 -16.45
N VAL A 361 -8.88 23.98 -15.35
CA VAL A 361 -8.99 24.58 -14.02
C VAL A 361 -7.72 25.37 -13.75
N ARG A 362 -7.87 26.66 -13.43
CA ARG A 362 -6.76 27.51 -12.97
C ARG A 362 -6.43 27.13 -11.53
N MET A 363 -5.18 26.70 -11.34
CA MET A 363 -4.79 26.04 -10.07
C MET A 363 -4.17 26.97 -9.03
N GLU A 364 -3.68 28.15 -9.41
CA GLU A 364 -2.88 29.03 -8.55
C GLU A 364 -3.55 29.33 -7.20
N ASP A 365 -4.79 29.85 -7.22
CA ASP A 365 -5.51 30.22 -5.99
C ASP A 365 -5.92 28.99 -5.16
N LEU A 366 -6.32 27.91 -5.82
CA LEU A 366 -6.70 26.66 -5.16
C LEU A 366 -5.51 26.03 -4.44
N ALA A 367 -4.34 26.02 -5.10
CA ALA A 367 -3.10 25.52 -4.53
C ALA A 367 -2.64 26.37 -3.34
N LYS A 368 -2.66 27.69 -3.48
CA LYS A 368 -2.31 28.62 -2.40
C LYS A 368 -3.20 28.39 -1.18
N ARG A 369 -4.51 28.26 -1.36
CA ARG A 369 -5.45 27.99 -0.26
C ARG A 369 -5.13 26.68 0.45
N SER A 370 -4.76 25.64 -0.29
CA SER A 370 -4.36 24.35 0.27
C SER A 370 -3.08 24.43 1.10
N LEU A 371 -2.07 25.12 0.58
CA LEU A 371 -0.80 25.36 1.29
C LEU A 371 -0.99 26.21 2.55
N ASP A 372 -1.87 27.21 2.49
CA ASP A 372 -2.16 28.06 3.64
C ASP A 372 -2.94 27.30 4.73
N ASN A 373 -3.85 26.39 4.36
CA ASN A 373 -4.52 25.52 5.31
C ASN A 373 -3.55 24.66 6.10
N GLN A 374 -2.50 24.13 5.48
CA GLN A 374 -1.48 23.30 6.16
C GLN A 374 -0.65 24.05 7.21
N LYS A 375 -0.75 25.38 7.27
CA LYS A 375 -0.10 26.25 8.26
C LYS A 375 -1.03 26.59 9.45
N THR A 376 -2.26 26.13 9.44
CA THR A 376 -3.28 26.40 10.49
C THR A 376 -3.47 25.22 11.43
N ASP A 377 -4.23 25.43 12.49
CA ASP A 377 -4.65 24.34 13.38
C ASP A 377 -5.64 23.36 12.72
N ASP A 378 -6.27 23.76 11.62
CA ASP A 378 -7.15 22.92 10.78
C ASP A 378 -6.37 22.19 9.66
N ARG A 379 -5.09 22.01 9.83
CA ARG A 379 -4.25 21.24 8.89
C ARG A 379 -4.67 19.78 8.79
N ILE A 380 -4.25 19.14 7.71
CA ILE A 380 -4.40 17.70 7.50
C ILE A 380 -3.11 17.02 7.95
N ASP A 381 -3.22 15.99 8.76
CA ASP A 381 -2.07 15.22 9.23
C ASP A 381 -1.77 14.05 8.28
N PHE A 382 -0.53 13.97 7.77
CA PHE A 382 -0.06 12.92 6.87
C PHE A 382 0.69 11.83 7.64
N TYR A 383 0.33 10.58 7.40
CA TYR A 383 0.98 9.41 7.96
C TYR A 383 1.55 8.52 6.85
N PRO A 384 2.90 8.40 6.71
CA PRO A 384 3.93 9.12 7.48
C PRO A 384 4.08 10.59 7.05
N GLN A 385 4.51 11.43 7.99
CA GLN A 385 4.59 12.89 7.84
C GLN A 385 5.44 13.36 6.64
N ARG A 386 6.42 12.57 6.18
CA ARG A 386 7.25 12.93 5.01
C ARG A 386 6.44 13.24 3.75
N PHE A 387 5.27 12.67 3.60
CA PHE A 387 4.41 12.90 2.44
C PHE A 387 3.72 14.27 2.44
N GLU A 388 3.65 14.95 3.58
CA GLU A 388 3.22 16.35 3.63
C GLU A 388 4.18 17.23 2.83
N HIS A 389 5.49 17.00 2.95
CA HIS A 389 6.49 17.72 2.15
C HIS A 389 6.31 17.45 0.64
N THR A 390 6.08 16.20 0.26
CA THR A 390 5.80 15.81 -1.12
C THR A 390 4.56 16.52 -1.68
N PHE A 391 3.48 16.56 -0.88
CA PHE A 391 2.25 17.28 -1.21
C PHE A 391 2.52 18.78 -1.41
N ASN A 392 3.20 19.43 -0.46
CA ASN A 392 3.49 20.87 -0.52
C ASN A 392 4.34 21.22 -1.74
N GLN A 393 5.41 20.47 -2.03
CA GLN A 393 6.26 20.71 -3.20
C GLN A 393 5.47 20.62 -4.52
N TRP A 394 4.55 19.67 -4.62
CA TRP A 394 3.73 19.53 -5.81
C TRP A 394 2.75 20.70 -5.96
N MET A 395 2.10 21.12 -4.86
CA MET A 395 1.17 22.25 -4.86
C MET A 395 1.87 23.58 -5.19
N GLU A 396 3.13 23.77 -4.78
CA GLU A 396 3.93 24.96 -5.12
C GLU A 396 4.26 25.06 -6.61
N ASN A 397 4.30 23.94 -7.32
CA ASN A 397 4.68 23.85 -8.73
C ASN A 397 3.55 23.39 -9.66
N ILE A 398 2.32 23.40 -9.17
CA ILE A 398 1.16 22.89 -9.91
C ILE A 398 0.86 23.76 -11.14
N ARG A 399 0.52 23.11 -12.26
CA ARG A 399 0.05 23.75 -13.49
C ARG A 399 -1.47 23.65 -13.59
N ASP A 400 -2.05 24.44 -14.50
CA ASP A 400 -3.47 24.38 -14.82
C ASP A 400 -3.85 22.96 -15.25
N TRP A 401 -4.96 22.49 -14.72
CA TRP A 401 -5.42 21.13 -14.92
C TRP A 401 -6.36 21.03 -16.11
N THR A 402 -6.01 20.23 -17.13
CA THR A 402 -6.87 19.90 -18.27
C THR A 402 -7.93 18.91 -17.82
N ILE A 403 -9.20 19.31 -17.86
CA ILE A 403 -10.32 18.54 -17.32
C ILE A 403 -11.24 17.92 -18.37
N SER A 404 -11.14 18.28 -19.64
CA SER A 404 -11.94 17.71 -20.72
C SER A 404 -11.31 16.44 -21.29
N ARG A 405 -12.14 15.44 -21.61
CA ARG A 405 -11.74 14.17 -22.20
C ARG A 405 -12.69 13.84 -23.36
N GLN A 406 -12.12 13.38 -24.48
CA GLN A 406 -12.84 13.03 -25.70
C GLN A 406 -13.36 11.59 -25.62
N LEU A 407 -14.18 11.37 -24.62
CA LEU A 407 -14.81 10.09 -24.28
C LEU A 407 -16.33 10.23 -24.27
N TRP A 408 -17.02 9.10 -24.26
CA TRP A 408 -18.47 9.06 -24.04
C TRP A 408 -18.86 8.62 -22.64
N TRP A 409 -18.05 7.78 -22.00
CA TRP A 409 -18.26 7.30 -20.66
C TRP A 409 -17.70 8.29 -19.62
N GLY A 410 -18.57 8.96 -18.91
CA GLY A 410 -18.22 9.96 -17.91
C GLY A 410 -19.28 11.05 -17.74
N HIS A 411 -18.96 12.08 -16.96
CA HIS A 411 -19.80 13.26 -16.78
C HIS A 411 -19.66 14.17 -18.01
N GLN A 412 -20.68 14.25 -18.84
CA GLN A 412 -20.69 15.17 -19.97
C GLN A 412 -20.62 16.62 -19.49
N ILE A 413 -19.76 17.41 -20.10
CA ILE A 413 -19.52 18.80 -19.72
C ILE A 413 -20.82 19.61 -19.82
N PRO A 414 -21.24 20.32 -18.75
CA PRO A 414 -22.48 21.08 -18.70
C PRO A 414 -22.31 22.45 -19.36
N ALA A 415 -21.89 22.45 -20.62
CA ALA A 415 -21.70 23.60 -21.47
C ALA A 415 -22.40 23.37 -22.82
N TRP A 416 -23.00 24.40 -23.39
CA TRP A 416 -23.69 24.37 -24.66
C TRP A 416 -23.21 25.50 -25.53
N TYR A 417 -23.13 25.23 -26.82
CA TYR A 417 -22.71 26.17 -27.86
C TYR A 417 -23.90 26.53 -28.74
N HIS A 418 -24.19 27.82 -28.85
CA HIS A 418 -25.24 28.27 -29.74
C HIS A 418 -24.84 28.03 -31.21
N LYS A 419 -25.71 27.30 -31.96
CA LYS A 419 -25.38 26.80 -33.30
C LYS A 419 -25.07 27.89 -34.35
N GLU A 420 -25.66 29.06 -34.17
CA GLU A 420 -25.46 30.19 -35.11
C GLU A 420 -24.40 31.20 -34.64
N THR A 421 -24.37 31.53 -33.32
CA THR A 421 -23.53 32.58 -32.78
C THR A 421 -22.21 32.09 -32.19
N GLY A 422 -22.13 30.81 -31.86
CA GLY A 422 -20.98 30.23 -31.13
C GLY A 422 -20.90 30.67 -29.67
N GLU A 423 -21.92 31.34 -29.13
CA GLU A 423 -22.01 31.74 -27.72
C GLU A 423 -22.00 30.50 -26.81
N ILE A 424 -21.32 30.60 -25.68
CA ILE A 424 -21.19 29.50 -24.70
C ILE A 424 -22.15 29.76 -23.55
N TYR A 425 -23.01 28.80 -23.28
CA TYR A 425 -23.82 28.75 -22.09
C TYR A 425 -23.32 27.67 -21.16
N VAL A 426 -23.11 27.97 -19.89
CA VAL A 426 -22.73 27.00 -18.85
C VAL A 426 -23.79 27.05 -17.76
N GLY A 427 -24.36 25.90 -17.42
CA GLY A 427 -25.43 25.80 -16.43
C GLY A 427 -25.64 24.38 -15.91
N GLU A 428 -26.23 24.23 -14.73
CA GLU A 428 -26.60 22.92 -14.20
C GLU A 428 -27.69 22.24 -15.02
N GLU A 429 -28.56 23.04 -15.63
CA GLU A 429 -29.61 22.61 -16.55
C GLU A 429 -29.36 23.14 -17.96
N ALA A 430 -29.88 22.42 -18.95
CA ALA A 430 -29.81 22.83 -20.34
C ALA A 430 -30.55 24.15 -20.59
N PRO A 431 -30.14 24.94 -21.62
CA PRO A 431 -30.90 26.10 -22.04
C PRO A 431 -32.35 25.78 -22.39
N THR A 432 -33.28 26.72 -22.17
CA THR A 432 -34.73 26.51 -22.38
C THR A 432 -35.05 26.29 -23.86
N ASP A 433 -34.30 26.87 -24.77
CA ASP A 433 -34.38 26.74 -26.24
C ASP A 433 -33.35 25.77 -26.79
N ILE A 434 -33.30 24.57 -26.23
CA ILE A 434 -32.26 23.55 -26.48
C ILE A 434 -32.05 23.23 -27.95
N GLU A 435 -33.03 23.42 -28.82
CA GLU A 435 -32.94 23.20 -30.24
C GLU A 435 -31.91 24.11 -30.96
N ASN A 436 -31.60 25.27 -30.36
CA ASN A 436 -30.61 26.20 -30.85
C ASN A 436 -29.21 25.95 -30.32
N TRP A 437 -29.06 25.02 -29.41
CA TRP A 437 -27.80 24.74 -28.74
C TRP A 437 -27.34 23.31 -28.99
N GLN A 438 -26.03 23.14 -28.91
CA GLN A 438 -25.38 21.82 -28.89
C GLN A 438 -24.56 21.69 -27.63
N GLN A 439 -24.80 20.65 -26.85
CA GLN A 439 -23.99 20.34 -25.70
C GLN A 439 -22.58 19.94 -26.10
N ASP A 440 -21.59 20.29 -25.29
CA ASP A 440 -20.21 19.83 -25.44
C ASP A 440 -20.18 18.29 -25.45
N GLU A 441 -19.47 17.72 -26.42
CA GLU A 441 -19.41 16.25 -26.58
C GLU A 441 -18.47 15.58 -25.59
N ASP A 442 -17.54 16.35 -25.04
CA ASP A 442 -16.53 15.86 -24.11
C ASP A 442 -17.14 15.55 -22.72
N VAL A 443 -16.46 14.70 -22.01
CA VAL A 443 -16.74 14.41 -20.60
C VAL A 443 -15.62 14.96 -19.73
N LEU A 444 -15.89 15.09 -18.43
CA LEU A 444 -14.90 15.51 -17.44
C LEU A 444 -13.94 14.36 -17.09
N ASP A 445 -12.71 14.70 -16.78
CA ASP A 445 -11.73 13.82 -16.19
C ASP A 445 -12.31 13.08 -14.98
N THR A 446 -12.07 11.78 -14.87
CA THR A 446 -12.58 10.96 -13.76
C THR A 446 -12.16 11.53 -12.40
N TRP A 447 -10.97 12.13 -12.31
CA TRP A 447 -10.47 12.75 -11.08
C TRP A 447 -11.22 14.01 -10.69
N PHE A 448 -11.99 14.62 -11.59
CA PHE A 448 -12.85 15.76 -11.26
C PHE A 448 -14.02 15.37 -10.34
N SER A 449 -14.69 14.27 -10.66
CA SER A 449 -15.75 13.72 -9.81
C SER A 449 -15.19 13.03 -8.57
N SER A 450 -14.09 12.30 -8.69
CA SER A 450 -13.44 11.60 -7.58
C SER A 450 -12.93 12.55 -6.50
N ALA A 451 -12.55 13.79 -6.88
CA ALA A 451 -12.13 14.83 -5.92
C ALA A 451 -13.25 15.30 -4.99
N LEU A 452 -14.51 15.09 -5.35
CA LEU A 452 -15.67 15.47 -4.52
C LEU A 452 -16.08 14.37 -3.53
N TRP A 453 -15.45 13.21 -3.62
CA TRP A 453 -15.84 11.98 -2.92
C TRP A 453 -16.09 12.14 -1.42
N PRO A 454 -15.26 12.83 -0.62
CA PRO A 454 -15.46 12.95 0.81
C PRO A 454 -16.77 13.65 1.22
N PHE A 455 -17.31 14.52 0.40
CA PHE A 455 -18.52 15.30 0.72
C PHE A 455 -19.70 15.01 -0.21
N SER A 456 -19.47 14.73 -1.48
CA SER A 456 -20.56 14.37 -2.40
C SER A 456 -21.25 13.06 -2.03
N THR A 457 -20.49 12.07 -1.50
CA THR A 457 -21.03 10.80 -1.01
C THR A 457 -21.97 10.95 0.18
N LEU A 458 -21.80 12.02 0.96
CA LEU A 458 -22.59 12.33 2.15
C LEU A 458 -23.81 13.24 1.87
N GLY A 459 -24.06 13.57 0.59
CA GLY A 459 -25.25 14.30 0.17
C GLY A 459 -25.02 15.72 -0.29
N TRP A 460 -23.79 16.29 -0.16
CA TRP A 460 -23.49 17.59 -0.76
C TRP A 460 -23.83 17.57 -2.28
N PRO A 461 -24.44 18.61 -2.87
CA PRO A 461 -24.57 20.00 -2.39
C PRO A 461 -25.78 20.31 -1.50
N ASP A 462 -26.54 19.32 -1.07
CA ASP A 462 -27.57 19.54 -0.08
C ASP A 462 -26.96 19.77 1.31
N LEU A 463 -26.85 21.02 1.71
CA LEU A 463 -26.29 21.41 3.02
C LEU A 463 -27.17 20.96 4.20
N GLU A 464 -28.42 20.59 3.96
CA GLU A 464 -29.34 20.07 4.97
C GLU A 464 -29.27 18.56 5.12
N SER A 465 -28.50 17.86 4.23
CA SER A 465 -28.28 16.42 4.35
C SER A 465 -27.81 16.04 5.75
N GLU A 466 -28.51 15.11 6.38
CA GLU A 466 -28.18 14.63 7.74
C GLU A 466 -26.78 13.96 7.75
N ASP A 467 -26.45 13.18 6.73
CA ASP A 467 -25.16 12.51 6.62
C ASP A 467 -24.01 13.51 6.42
N PHE A 468 -24.22 14.57 5.61
CA PHE A 468 -23.22 15.62 5.42
C PHE A 468 -22.98 16.41 6.71
N LYS A 469 -24.02 16.81 7.41
CA LYS A 469 -23.92 17.54 8.68
C LYS A 469 -23.20 16.71 9.76
N ARG A 470 -23.45 15.40 9.78
CA ARG A 470 -22.97 14.53 10.85
C ARG A 470 -21.58 13.96 10.60
N TYR A 471 -21.27 13.53 9.37
CA TYR A 471 -20.11 12.72 9.06
C TYR A 471 -19.01 13.45 8.29
N TYR A 472 -19.24 14.70 7.89
CA TYR A 472 -18.24 15.52 7.21
C TYR A 472 -17.66 16.60 8.14
N PRO A 473 -16.31 16.85 8.16
CA PRO A 473 -15.24 16.12 7.46
C PRO A 473 -15.12 14.68 7.90
N THR A 474 -14.60 13.82 7.00
CA THR A 474 -14.29 12.45 7.36
C THR A 474 -13.06 12.40 8.30
N ASN A 475 -12.89 11.32 9.05
CA ASN A 475 -11.82 11.25 10.05
C ASN A 475 -10.48 10.85 9.44
N ALA A 476 -10.50 9.81 8.59
CA ALA A 476 -9.29 9.33 7.95
C ALA A 476 -9.53 9.01 6.47
N LEU A 477 -8.54 9.32 5.65
CA LEU A 477 -8.39 8.83 4.29
C LEU A 477 -7.25 7.82 4.27
N VAL A 478 -7.48 6.63 3.73
CA VAL A 478 -6.43 5.63 3.52
C VAL A 478 -6.30 5.38 2.03
N THR A 479 -5.08 5.47 1.49
CA THR A 479 -4.84 5.23 0.07
C THR A 479 -3.36 4.98 -0.22
N GLY A 480 -3.02 4.52 -1.43
CA GLY A 480 -1.64 4.38 -1.88
C GLY A 480 -0.95 5.73 -2.05
N TYR A 481 0.35 5.79 -1.77
CA TYR A 481 1.14 7.01 -1.94
C TYR A 481 1.25 7.45 -3.41
N ASP A 482 1.04 6.55 -4.35
CA ASP A 482 1.14 6.79 -5.79
C ASP A 482 0.03 7.69 -6.35
N ILE A 483 -1.08 7.86 -5.62
CA ILE A 483 -2.19 8.72 -6.02
C ILE A 483 -2.37 9.98 -5.16
N ILE A 484 -1.31 10.42 -4.48
CA ILE A 484 -1.33 11.68 -3.71
C ILE A 484 -1.75 12.86 -4.62
N PHE A 485 -1.16 12.96 -5.80
CA PHE A 485 -1.41 14.07 -6.73
C PHE A 485 -2.71 13.89 -7.50
N PHE A 486 -3.02 12.65 -7.89
CA PHE A 486 -4.23 12.33 -8.64
C PHE A 486 -5.49 12.55 -7.82
N TRP A 487 -5.47 12.15 -6.54
CA TRP A 487 -6.68 12.09 -5.74
C TRP A 487 -6.62 12.91 -4.45
N VAL A 488 -5.62 12.67 -3.59
CA VAL A 488 -5.55 13.31 -2.27
C VAL A 488 -5.52 14.84 -2.39
N ALA A 489 -4.60 15.37 -3.19
CA ALA A 489 -4.46 16.81 -3.39
C ALA A 489 -5.73 17.44 -3.97
N ARG A 490 -6.37 16.75 -4.93
CA ARG A 490 -7.61 17.21 -5.55
C ARG A 490 -8.79 17.23 -4.60
N MET A 491 -8.90 16.24 -3.71
CA MET A 491 -9.91 16.27 -2.64
C MET A 491 -9.67 17.42 -1.67
N ILE A 492 -8.41 17.73 -1.36
CA ILE A 492 -8.07 18.82 -0.43
C ILE A 492 -8.51 20.16 -1.00
N PHE A 493 -8.10 20.53 -2.21
CA PHE A 493 -8.47 21.84 -2.73
C PHE A 493 -9.95 21.97 -3.06
N GLN A 494 -10.60 20.89 -3.50
CA GLN A 494 -12.05 20.93 -3.75
C GLN A 494 -12.85 21.00 -2.43
N GLY A 495 -12.44 20.25 -1.40
CA GLY A 495 -13.05 20.32 -0.08
C GLY A 495 -12.97 21.71 0.52
N LEU A 496 -11.78 22.31 0.50
CA LEU A 496 -11.58 23.69 0.98
C LEU A 496 -12.38 24.72 0.18
N GLU A 497 -12.45 24.57 -1.15
CA GLU A 497 -13.18 25.49 -2.01
C GLU A 497 -14.71 25.47 -1.83
N PHE A 498 -15.28 24.28 -1.65
CA PHE A 498 -16.74 24.14 -1.64
C PHE A 498 -17.37 24.00 -0.26
N THR A 499 -16.55 23.69 0.76
CA THR A 499 -17.06 23.48 2.12
C THR A 499 -16.41 24.37 3.17
N ASP A 500 -15.40 25.18 2.81
CA ASP A 500 -14.56 25.96 3.73
C ASP A 500 -13.93 25.13 4.87
N ARG A 501 -13.82 23.82 4.67
CA ARG A 501 -13.31 22.86 5.67
C ARG A 501 -12.38 21.85 4.99
N ARG A 502 -11.40 21.36 5.74
CA ARG A 502 -10.61 20.21 5.30
C ARG A 502 -11.53 19.00 5.01
N PRO A 503 -11.28 18.20 3.97
CA PRO A 503 -12.15 17.06 3.63
C PRO A 503 -12.00 15.88 4.58
N PHE A 504 -10.85 15.73 5.22
CA PHE A 504 -10.52 14.67 6.18
C PHE A 504 -9.47 15.19 7.17
N ASN A 505 -9.37 14.53 8.34
CA ASN A 505 -8.40 14.91 9.36
C ASN A 505 -7.03 14.30 9.07
N ASP A 506 -6.99 12.99 8.87
CA ASP A 506 -5.77 12.21 8.67
C ASP A 506 -5.70 11.64 7.24
N VAL A 507 -4.49 11.55 6.71
CA VAL A 507 -4.20 10.82 5.48
C VAL A 507 -3.18 9.74 5.78
N LEU A 508 -3.61 8.49 5.78
CA LEU A 508 -2.75 7.32 5.91
C LEU A 508 -2.35 6.81 4.53
N LEU A 509 -1.07 6.88 4.23
CA LEU A 509 -0.51 6.46 2.95
C LEU A 509 0.23 5.14 3.09
N HIS A 510 -0.23 4.13 2.37
CA HIS A 510 0.45 2.85 2.26
C HIS A 510 1.28 2.78 0.97
N GLY A 511 2.21 1.82 0.90
CA GLY A 511 3.01 1.55 -0.29
C GLY A 511 2.29 0.66 -1.31
N LEU A 512 3.04 0.12 -2.26
CA LEU A 512 2.55 -0.80 -3.28
C LEU A 512 2.83 -2.25 -2.88
N VAL A 513 1.96 -3.17 -3.32
CA VAL A 513 2.22 -4.60 -3.18
C VAL A 513 3.13 -5.05 -4.31
N ARG A 514 4.26 -5.65 -3.94
CA ARG A 514 5.24 -6.21 -4.87
C ARG A 514 5.21 -7.74 -4.86
N ALA A 515 5.61 -8.32 -5.97
CA ALA A 515 5.80 -9.77 -6.08
C ALA A 515 6.92 -10.25 -5.14
N GLU A 516 7.01 -11.57 -4.94
CA GLU A 516 8.00 -12.20 -4.06
C GLU A 516 9.45 -11.86 -4.43
N ASP A 517 9.73 -11.65 -5.72
CA ASP A 517 11.03 -11.20 -6.24
C ASP A 517 11.29 -9.68 -6.11
N GLY A 518 10.31 -8.93 -5.59
CA GLY A 518 10.37 -7.48 -5.36
C GLY A 518 9.96 -6.62 -6.56
N ARG A 519 9.66 -7.22 -7.72
CA ARG A 519 9.17 -6.49 -8.90
C ARG A 519 7.71 -6.06 -8.71
N LYS A 520 7.31 -5.00 -9.42
CA LYS A 520 5.90 -4.60 -9.50
C LYS A 520 5.07 -5.75 -10.08
N MET A 521 3.92 -6.03 -9.47
CA MET A 521 2.97 -6.99 -10.03
C MET A 521 2.31 -6.40 -11.27
N SER A 522 2.28 -7.15 -12.36
CA SER A 522 1.55 -6.78 -13.57
C SER A 522 1.00 -8.00 -14.29
N LYS A 523 -0.10 -7.80 -15.04
CA LYS A 523 -0.69 -8.86 -15.86
C LYS A 523 0.26 -9.32 -16.97
N SER A 524 1.05 -8.40 -17.53
CA SER A 524 2.03 -8.68 -18.58
C SER A 524 3.19 -9.56 -18.12
N LEU A 525 3.58 -9.46 -16.85
CA LEU A 525 4.65 -10.28 -16.25
C LEU A 525 4.14 -11.61 -15.71
N GLY A 526 2.81 -11.80 -15.62
CA GLY A 526 2.22 -13.02 -15.06
C GLY A 526 2.57 -13.30 -13.59
N ASN A 527 3.03 -12.28 -12.85
CA ASN A 527 3.47 -12.36 -11.47
C ASN A 527 2.43 -11.84 -10.46
N GLY A 528 1.21 -11.58 -10.91
CA GLY A 528 0.10 -11.15 -10.07
C GLY A 528 -0.45 -12.30 -9.24
N VAL A 529 -0.88 -12.01 -8.01
CA VAL A 529 -1.54 -12.95 -7.11
C VAL A 529 -2.99 -12.47 -6.92
N ASP A 530 -3.95 -13.38 -7.16
CA ASP A 530 -5.36 -13.09 -6.89
C ASP A 530 -5.62 -13.22 -5.38
N PRO A 531 -6.09 -12.17 -4.69
CA PRO A 531 -6.41 -12.24 -3.27
C PRO A 531 -7.48 -13.29 -2.94
N MET A 532 -8.37 -13.62 -3.89
CA MET A 532 -9.40 -14.61 -3.68
C MET A 532 -8.85 -16.03 -3.59
N ASP A 533 -7.83 -16.35 -4.41
CA ASP A 533 -7.13 -17.64 -4.34
C ASP A 533 -6.44 -17.81 -2.98
N VAL A 534 -5.83 -16.75 -2.47
CA VAL A 534 -5.19 -16.76 -1.15
C VAL A 534 -6.22 -16.99 -0.03
N ILE A 535 -7.39 -16.32 -0.12
CA ILE A 535 -8.47 -16.52 0.85
C ILE A 535 -9.02 -17.95 0.79
N ASP A 536 -9.21 -18.51 -0.41
CA ASP A 536 -9.73 -19.87 -0.59
C ASP A 536 -8.77 -20.93 -0.01
N GLU A 537 -7.46 -20.65 0.03
CA GLU A 537 -6.44 -21.57 0.57
C GLU A 537 -6.19 -21.36 2.07
N TYR A 538 -6.00 -20.11 2.51
CA TYR A 538 -5.55 -19.78 3.88
C TYR A 538 -6.59 -19.05 4.73
N GLY A 539 -7.71 -18.62 4.16
CA GLY A 539 -8.74 -17.84 4.82
C GLY A 539 -8.51 -16.33 4.78
N ALA A 540 -9.60 -15.57 4.91
CA ALA A 540 -9.59 -14.11 4.92
C ALA A 540 -8.76 -13.54 6.08
N ASP A 541 -8.86 -14.11 7.27
CA ASP A 541 -8.14 -13.64 8.45
C ASP A 541 -6.63 -13.72 8.29
N SER A 542 -6.12 -14.77 7.61
CA SER A 542 -4.70 -14.93 7.31
C SER A 542 -4.20 -13.83 6.37
N LEU A 543 -4.92 -13.56 5.30
CA LEU A 543 -4.57 -12.51 4.35
C LEU A 543 -4.65 -11.13 4.99
N ARG A 544 -5.72 -10.83 5.71
CA ARG A 544 -5.93 -9.53 6.39
C ARG A 544 -4.81 -9.21 7.37
N TYR A 545 -4.46 -10.15 8.23
CA TYR A 545 -3.38 -9.95 9.20
C TYR A 545 -2.03 -9.78 8.52
N PHE A 546 -1.72 -10.59 7.51
CA PHE A 546 -0.50 -10.43 6.72
C PHE A 546 -0.42 -9.04 6.06
N LEU A 547 -1.49 -8.60 5.41
CA LEU A 547 -1.53 -7.30 4.74
C LEU A 547 -1.36 -6.13 5.72
N ALA A 548 -2.02 -6.20 6.87
CA ALA A 548 -1.97 -5.15 7.88
C ALA A 548 -0.62 -5.04 8.59
N THR A 549 0.03 -6.20 8.86
CA THR A 549 1.22 -6.27 9.72
C THR A 549 2.52 -6.47 8.96
N GLY A 550 2.46 -6.70 7.65
CA GLY A 550 3.62 -7.06 6.83
C GLY A 550 4.52 -5.89 6.39
N SER A 551 4.10 -4.64 6.65
CA SER A 551 4.84 -3.43 6.27
C SER A 551 4.63 -2.32 7.28
N SER A 552 5.47 -1.29 7.21
CA SER A 552 5.32 -0.03 7.96
C SER A 552 4.62 1.03 7.10
N PRO A 553 3.99 2.06 7.68
CA PRO A 553 3.34 3.12 6.92
C PRO A 553 4.24 3.74 5.85
N GLY A 554 3.71 3.88 4.64
CA GLY A 554 4.40 4.48 3.49
C GLY A 554 5.48 3.61 2.83
N HIS A 555 5.63 2.36 3.22
CA HIS A 555 6.55 1.40 2.61
C HIS A 555 5.81 0.34 1.80
N ASP A 556 6.48 -0.16 0.75
CA ASP A 556 5.95 -1.24 -0.08
C ASP A 556 5.85 -2.55 0.72
N LEU A 557 4.84 -3.35 0.40
CA LEU A 557 4.63 -4.67 0.94
C LEU A 557 5.08 -5.73 -0.06
N ARG A 558 6.03 -6.57 0.33
CA ARG A 558 6.44 -7.72 -0.46
C ARG A 558 5.57 -8.92 -0.13
N TYR A 559 4.78 -9.39 -1.08
CA TYR A 559 3.97 -10.60 -0.92
C TYR A 559 4.87 -11.82 -0.75
N SER A 560 4.47 -12.71 0.13
CA SER A 560 5.12 -14.01 0.33
C SER A 560 4.09 -15.03 0.81
N THR A 561 3.95 -16.12 0.07
CA THR A 561 3.07 -17.25 0.43
C THR A 561 3.49 -17.85 1.77
N GLU A 562 4.79 -18.00 2.03
CA GLU A 562 5.30 -18.52 3.31
C GLU A 562 4.90 -17.66 4.52
N LYS A 563 4.86 -16.33 4.34
CA LYS A 563 4.43 -15.43 5.42
C LYS A 563 2.92 -15.55 5.67
N VAL A 564 2.11 -15.70 4.62
CA VAL A 564 0.66 -15.95 4.78
C VAL A 564 0.41 -17.30 5.48
N GLU A 565 1.15 -18.34 5.10
CA GLU A 565 1.10 -19.64 5.76
C GLU A 565 1.53 -19.55 7.23
N SER A 566 2.54 -18.72 7.54
CA SER A 566 2.95 -18.47 8.93
C SER A 566 1.83 -17.82 9.75
N VAL A 567 1.06 -16.92 9.16
CA VAL A 567 -0.13 -16.35 9.81
C VAL A 567 -1.21 -17.42 10.00
N TRP A 568 -1.46 -18.27 9.03
CA TRP A 568 -2.38 -19.39 9.16
C TRP A 568 -1.98 -20.33 10.30
N ASN A 569 -0.67 -20.62 10.46
CA ASN A 569 -0.14 -21.38 11.59
C ASN A 569 -0.37 -20.66 12.92
N PHE A 570 -0.24 -19.33 12.95
CA PHE A 570 -0.57 -18.51 14.13
C PHE A 570 -2.05 -18.63 14.50
N ILE A 571 -2.96 -18.52 13.53
CA ILE A 571 -4.40 -18.71 13.76
C ILE A 571 -4.68 -20.13 14.29
N ASN A 572 -4.03 -21.14 13.74
CA ASN A 572 -4.18 -22.52 14.21
C ASN A 572 -3.68 -22.70 15.66
N LYS A 573 -2.62 -21.98 16.05
CA LYS A 573 -2.14 -21.90 17.45
C LYS A 573 -3.20 -21.27 18.36
N ILE A 574 -3.78 -20.11 17.94
CA ILE A 574 -4.87 -19.43 18.66
C ILE A 574 -6.06 -20.37 18.84
N TRP A 575 -6.46 -21.07 17.78
CA TRP A 575 -7.57 -22.00 17.76
C TRP A 575 -7.37 -23.12 18.80
N ASN A 576 -6.19 -23.73 18.83
CA ASN A 576 -5.87 -24.78 19.77
C ASN A 576 -5.80 -24.26 21.21
N GLY A 577 -5.24 -23.08 21.44
CA GLY A 577 -5.22 -22.43 22.76
C GLY A 577 -6.62 -22.10 23.26
N ALA A 578 -7.47 -21.56 22.40
CA ALA A 578 -8.87 -21.27 22.69
C ALA A 578 -9.65 -22.56 23.02
N ARG A 579 -9.46 -23.58 22.21
CA ARG A 579 -10.11 -24.91 22.45
C ARG A 579 -9.72 -25.51 23.78
N PHE A 580 -8.44 -25.47 24.15
CA PHE A 580 -7.99 -25.91 25.46
C PHE A 580 -8.63 -25.08 26.58
N SER A 581 -8.63 -23.77 26.45
CA SER A 581 -9.22 -22.86 27.44
C SER A 581 -10.70 -23.11 27.62
N LEU A 582 -11.48 -23.27 26.56
CA LEU A 582 -12.91 -23.56 26.59
C LEU A 582 -13.22 -24.90 27.23
N MET A 583 -12.41 -25.93 26.98
CA MET A 583 -12.56 -27.25 27.66
C MET A 583 -12.38 -27.16 29.18
N ASN A 584 -11.51 -26.26 29.66
CA ASN A 584 -11.25 -26.05 31.08
C ASN A 584 -12.23 -25.07 31.72
N ILE A 585 -12.68 -24.06 31.00
CA ILE A 585 -13.72 -23.11 31.45
C ILE A 585 -15.03 -23.87 31.70
N GLY A 586 -15.42 -24.78 30.78
CA GLY A 586 -16.64 -25.57 30.86
C GLY A 586 -17.87 -24.82 30.33
N GLU A 587 -18.87 -25.58 29.83
CA GLU A 587 -20.10 -25.03 29.26
C GLU A 587 -21.03 -24.37 30.30
N ASP A 588 -20.90 -24.75 31.55
CA ASP A 588 -21.71 -24.22 32.67
C ASP A 588 -21.22 -22.86 33.21
N PHE A 589 -20.01 -22.44 32.84
CA PHE A 589 -19.39 -21.22 33.32
C PHE A 589 -19.94 -19.98 32.57
N LYS A 590 -20.41 -18.97 33.28
CA LYS A 590 -21.06 -17.80 32.72
C LYS A 590 -20.30 -16.53 33.05
N VAL A 591 -20.69 -15.42 32.44
CA VAL A 591 -20.07 -14.11 32.65
C VAL A 591 -20.11 -13.67 34.11
N GLU A 592 -21.22 -13.92 34.78
CA GLU A 592 -21.42 -13.61 36.21
C GLU A 592 -20.52 -14.46 37.15
N ASP A 593 -19.94 -15.55 36.66
CA ASP A 593 -19.02 -16.41 37.43
C ASP A 593 -17.57 -15.90 37.35
N ILE A 594 -17.27 -14.92 36.50
CA ILE A 594 -15.93 -14.37 36.35
C ILE A 594 -15.59 -13.48 37.55
N ASP A 595 -14.75 -14.00 38.44
CA ASP A 595 -14.24 -13.28 39.58
C ASP A 595 -12.70 -13.21 39.58
N LEU A 596 -12.18 -12.00 39.44
CA LEU A 596 -10.75 -11.66 39.46
C LEU A 596 -10.29 -11.10 40.84
N SER A 597 -11.17 -11.05 41.81
CA SER A 597 -10.86 -10.58 43.18
C SER A 597 -10.38 -11.68 44.11
N GLY A 598 -10.49 -12.96 43.71
CA GLY A 598 -10.08 -14.12 44.46
C GLY A 598 -8.55 -14.23 44.64
N ASN A 599 -8.12 -15.36 45.20
CA ASN A 599 -6.71 -15.63 45.46
C ASN A 599 -5.96 -15.98 44.16
N LEU A 600 -5.55 -14.97 43.44
CA LEU A 600 -4.81 -15.10 42.16
C LEU A 600 -3.44 -15.76 42.37
N SER A 601 -3.12 -16.79 41.62
CA SER A 601 -1.78 -17.39 41.57
C SER A 601 -0.74 -16.44 40.98
N LEU A 602 0.54 -16.75 41.09
CA LEU A 602 1.61 -16.00 40.46
C LEU A 602 1.43 -15.91 38.94
N ALA A 603 1.06 -17.03 38.29
CA ALA A 603 0.81 -17.07 36.86
C ALA A 603 -0.39 -16.22 36.48
N ASP A 604 -1.48 -16.20 37.26
CA ASP A 604 -2.66 -15.38 37.02
C ASP A 604 -2.30 -13.88 37.08
N LYS A 605 -1.60 -13.46 38.12
CA LYS A 605 -1.13 -12.09 38.28
C LYS A 605 -0.21 -11.64 37.16
N TRP A 606 0.69 -12.54 36.75
CA TRP A 606 1.61 -12.27 35.65
C TRP A 606 0.87 -12.08 34.31
N ILE A 607 -0.01 -13.01 33.92
CA ILE A 607 -0.70 -12.92 32.64
C ILE A 607 -1.66 -11.73 32.59
N LEU A 608 -2.32 -11.38 33.69
CA LEU A 608 -3.17 -10.20 33.79
C LEU A 608 -2.35 -8.91 33.64
N THR A 609 -1.15 -8.85 34.22
CA THR A 609 -0.22 -7.71 34.04
C THR A 609 0.21 -7.58 32.60
N ARG A 610 0.64 -8.69 31.97
CA ARG A 610 1.04 -8.72 30.57
C ARG A 610 -0.10 -8.35 29.63
N LEU A 611 -1.33 -8.79 29.93
CA LEU A 611 -2.53 -8.40 29.19
C LEU A 611 -2.75 -6.89 29.23
N ASN A 612 -2.69 -6.28 30.41
CA ASN A 612 -2.88 -4.83 30.54
C ASN A 612 -1.82 -4.01 29.83
N GLU A 613 -0.55 -4.43 29.90
CA GLU A 613 0.54 -3.82 29.13
C GLU A 613 0.30 -3.95 27.62
N THR A 614 -0.19 -5.10 27.17
CA THR A 614 -0.49 -5.35 25.76
C THR A 614 -1.66 -4.49 25.29
N ILE A 615 -2.73 -4.37 26.09
CA ILE A 615 -3.87 -3.48 25.78
C ILE A 615 -3.40 -2.04 25.61
N ALA A 616 -2.58 -1.53 26.54
CA ALA A 616 -2.03 -0.17 26.45
C ALA A 616 -1.20 0.03 25.18
N THR A 617 -0.28 -0.91 24.91
CA THR A 617 0.62 -0.86 23.75
C THR A 617 -0.14 -0.93 22.43
N VAL A 618 -1.06 -1.87 22.30
CA VAL A 618 -1.87 -2.08 21.09
C VAL A 618 -2.76 -0.85 20.81
N THR A 619 -3.36 -0.27 21.86
CA THR A 619 -4.20 0.92 21.71
C THR A 619 -3.38 2.13 21.23
N ASP A 620 -2.25 2.43 21.89
CA ASP A 620 -1.37 3.55 21.53
C ASP A 620 -0.80 3.42 20.10
N LEU A 621 -0.32 2.23 19.73
CA LEU A 621 0.22 1.97 18.39
C LEU A 621 -0.86 2.03 17.30
N SER A 622 -2.07 1.56 17.60
CA SER A 622 -3.20 1.62 16.67
C SER A 622 -3.64 3.04 16.37
N ASP A 623 -3.66 3.91 17.38
CA ASP A 623 -3.97 5.34 17.22
C ASP A 623 -2.91 6.08 16.40
N LYS A 624 -1.70 5.52 16.29
CA LYS A 624 -0.60 5.99 15.43
C LYS A 624 -0.53 5.31 14.07
N TYR A 625 -1.46 4.41 13.76
CA TYR A 625 -1.50 3.59 12.54
C TYR A 625 -0.28 2.66 12.36
N GLU A 626 0.43 2.32 13.44
CA GLU A 626 1.61 1.44 13.42
C GLU A 626 1.21 -0.05 13.48
N PHE A 627 0.41 -0.50 12.52
CA PHE A 627 -0.18 -1.85 12.52
C PHE A 627 0.84 -2.98 12.48
N GLY A 628 2.03 -2.76 11.91
CA GLY A 628 3.13 -3.72 11.97
C GLY A 628 3.58 -4.02 13.39
N GLU A 629 3.72 -2.97 14.20
CA GLU A 629 4.10 -3.10 15.62
C GLU A 629 2.94 -3.65 16.47
N VAL A 630 1.69 -3.28 16.14
CA VAL A 630 0.49 -3.88 16.76
C VAL A 630 0.49 -5.37 16.58
N GLY A 631 0.71 -5.83 15.33
CA GLY A 631 0.77 -7.27 15.03
C GLY A 631 1.87 -7.97 15.81
N ARG A 632 3.04 -7.38 15.95
CA ARG A 632 4.14 -7.94 16.73
C ARG A 632 3.78 -8.04 18.22
N ALA A 633 3.19 -6.99 18.78
CA ALA A 633 2.77 -6.99 20.19
C ALA A 633 1.72 -8.07 20.47
N LEU A 634 0.71 -8.19 19.61
CA LEU A 634 -0.31 -9.25 19.70
C LEU A 634 0.29 -10.64 19.53
N TYR A 635 1.15 -10.83 18.54
CA TYR A 635 1.80 -12.13 18.32
C TYR A 635 2.60 -12.58 19.54
N ASN A 636 3.47 -11.71 20.07
CA ASN A 636 4.30 -12.05 21.22
C ASN A 636 3.46 -12.36 22.47
N PHE A 637 2.45 -11.55 22.75
CA PHE A 637 1.58 -11.81 23.91
C PHE A 637 0.80 -13.12 23.75
N ILE A 638 0.19 -13.36 22.58
CA ILE A 638 -0.68 -14.52 22.35
C ILE A 638 0.14 -15.80 22.22
N TRP A 639 1.19 -15.78 21.38
CA TRP A 639 1.99 -16.98 21.14
C TRP A 639 2.86 -17.32 22.32
N ASP A 640 3.67 -16.36 22.78
CA ASP A 640 4.67 -16.62 23.81
C ASP A 640 4.03 -16.63 25.21
N ASP A 641 3.44 -15.48 25.62
CA ASP A 641 2.98 -15.35 27.01
C ASP A 641 1.75 -16.20 27.30
N PHE A 642 0.71 -16.12 26.47
CA PHE A 642 -0.54 -16.84 26.71
C PHE A 642 -0.44 -18.33 26.33
N CYS A 643 -0.12 -18.67 25.08
CA CYS A 643 -0.16 -20.06 24.61
C CYS A 643 1.01 -20.90 25.12
N ASP A 644 2.25 -20.42 25.07
CA ASP A 644 3.42 -21.21 25.42
C ASP A 644 3.66 -21.28 26.92
N TRP A 645 3.27 -20.22 27.65
CA TRP A 645 3.50 -20.17 29.09
C TRP A 645 2.22 -20.30 29.92
N TYR A 646 1.30 -19.33 29.81
CA TYR A 646 0.16 -19.30 30.73
C TYR A 646 -0.75 -20.52 30.63
N ILE A 647 -1.09 -20.99 29.43
CA ILE A 647 -1.88 -22.21 29.23
C ILE A 647 -1.22 -23.41 29.93
N GLU A 648 0.08 -23.56 29.78
CA GLU A 648 0.80 -24.68 30.45
C GLU A 648 0.87 -24.50 31.98
N MET A 649 1.03 -23.27 32.48
CA MET A 649 0.99 -22.98 33.93
C MET A 649 -0.39 -23.22 34.51
N SER A 650 -1.47 -22.89 33.80
CA SER A 650 -2.85 -23.09 34.25
C SER A 650 -3.21 -24.56 34.49
N LYS A 651 -2.48 -25.48 33.86
CA LYS A 651 -2.65 -26.92 34.09
C LYS A 651 -2.30 -27.33 35.51
N ILE A 652 -1.47 -26.58 36.23
CA ILE A 652 -1.11 -26.88 37.63
C ILE A 652 -2.36 -26.83 38.54
N PRO A 653 -3.04 -25.65 38.65
CA PRO A 653 -4.26 -25.58 39.47
C PRO A 653 -5.42 -26.41 38.88
N MET A 654 -5.59 -26.48 37.56
CA MET A 654 -6.68 -27.22 36.94
C MET A 654 -6.62 -28.74 37.18
N ASN A 655 -5.43 -29.30 37.32
CA ASN A 655 -5.23 -30.73 37.68
C ASN A 655 -5.11 -30.95 39.19
N GLY A 656 -5.13 -29.87 39.98
CA GLY A 656 -5.10 -29.94 41.46
C GLY A 656 -6.43 -30.37 42.05
N ASN A 657 -6.54 -30.34 43.38
CA ASN A 657 -7.75 -30.68 44.12
C ASN A 657 -8.44 -29.47 44.77
N ASP A 658 -7.92 -28.26 44.55
CA ASP A 658 -8.44 -27.01 45.08
C ASP A 658 -9.47 -26.41 44.11
N GLU A 659 -10.75 -26.56 44.42
CA GLU A 659 -11.86 -26.09 43.58
C GLU A 659 -11.94 -24.55 43.52
N GLU A 660 -11.54 -23.84 44.60
CA GLU A 660 -11.49 -22.39 44.61
C GLU A 660 -10.43 -21.88 43.62
N GLN A 661 -9.25 -22.49 43.68
CA GLN A 661 -8.17 -22.12 42.72
C GLN A 661 -8.53 -22.50 41.27
N LYS A 662 -9.24 -23.58 41.04
CA LYS A 662 -9.77 -23.90 39.69
C LYS A 662 -10.73 -22.82 39.21
N GLN A 663 -11.63 -22.34 40.06
CA GLN A 663 -12.59 -21.30 39.70
C GLN A 663 -11.89 -19.97 39.36
N VAL A 664 -10.87 -19.58 40.12
CA VAL A 664 -10.03 -18.43 39.85
C VAL A 664 -9.35 -18.59 38.49
N THR A 665 -8.75 -19.76 38.20
CA THR A 665 -8.07 -20.02 36.92
C THR A 665 -9.04 -19.98 35.75
N ARG A 666 -10.27 -20.51 35.89
CA ARG A 666 -11.32 -20.37 34.85
C ARG A 666 -11.67 -18.92 34.57
N SER A 667 -11.79 -18.10 35.63
CA SER A 667 -12.06 -16.66 35.50
C SER A 667 -10.96 -15.95 34.73
N VAL A 668 -9.68 -16.21 35.05
CA VAL A 668 -8.54 -15.58 34.38
C VAL A 668 -8.40 -16.08 32.93
N LEU A 669 -8.60 -17.38 32.66
CA LEU A 669 -8.62 -17.90 31.29
C LEU A 669 -9.70 -17.26 30.45
N SER A 670 -10.94 -17.17 30.98
CA SER A 670 -12.08 -16.56 30.30
C SER A 670 -11.84 -15.09 30.01
N TYR A 671 -11.44 -14.31 31.01
CA TYR A 671 -11.17 -12.89 30.90
C TYR A 671 -10.03 -12.59 29.91
N THR A 672 -8.92 -13.34 30.00
CA THR A 672 -7.76 -13.14 29.15
C THR A 672 -8.10 -13.46 27.68
N LEU A 673 -8.77 -14.58 27.43
CA LEU A 673 -9.14 -14.99 26.07
C LEU A 673 -10.17 -14.05 25.45
N ASP A 674 -11.15 -13.56 26.22
CA ASP A 674 -12.10 -12.55 25.75
C ASP A 674 -11.38 -11.26 25.29
N ASN A 675 -10.45 -10.74 26.09
CA ASN A 675 -9.69 -9.55 25.73
C ASN A 675 -8.76 -9.79 24.51
N ILE A 676 -8.17 -10.97 24.38
CA ILE A 676 -7.40 -11.36 23.20
C ILE A 676 -8.29 -11.32 21.94
N MET A 677 -9.48 -11.92 22.01
CA MET A 677 -10.41 -11.93 20.88
C MET A 677 -10.81 -10.52 20.47
N ARG A 678 -11.10 -9.66 21.43
CA ARG A 678 -11.47 -8.28 21.16
C ARG A 678 -10.34 -7.46 20.55
N MET A 679 -9.09 -7.61 21.00
CA MET A 679 -7.93 -6.94 20.38
C MET A 679 -7.61 -7.45 18.98
N LEU A 680 -7.78 -8.75 18.73
CA LEU A 680 -7.55 -9.35 17.42
C LEU A 680 -8.67 -9.12 16.41
N HIS A 681 -9.90 -8.89 16.88
CA HIS A 681 -11.08 -8.83 16.01
C HIS A 681 -10.94 -7.89 14.81
N PRO A 682 -10.39 -6.67 14.93
CA PRO A 682 -10.19 -5.82 13.78
C PRO A 682 -9.33 -6.46 12.67
N PHE A 683 -8.36 -7.27 13.05
CA PHE A 683 -7.43 -7.94 12.13
C PHE A 683 -7.98 -9.27 11.59
N MET A 684 -8.61 -10.07 12.46
CA MET A 684 -9.07 -11.43 12.22
C MET A 684 -10.55 -11.59 12.58
N PRO A 685 -11.48 -10.95 11.84
CA PRO A 685 -12.87 -10.85 12.27
C PRO A 685 -13.61 -12.19 12.34
N PHE A 686 -13.30 -13.14 11.47
CA PHE A 686 -14.05 -14.39 11.36
C PHE A 686 -13.71 -15.37 12.48
N VAL A 687 -12.43 -15.66 12.68
CA VAL A 687 -11.99 -16.61 13.72
C VAL A 687 -12.27 -16.08 15.13
N THR A 688 -12.12 -14.77 15.34
CA THR A 688 -12.39 -14.15 16.62
C THR A 688 -13.89 -14.17 16.97
N GLU A 689 -14.78 -13.91 16.02
CA GLU A 689 -16.23 -14.07 16.21
C GLU A 689 -16.55 -15.52 16.58
N LYS A 690 -16.00 -16.48 15.85
CA LYS A 690 -16.26 -17.91 16.09
C LYS A 690 -15.85 -18.36 17.48
N ILE A 691 -14.67 -17.97 17.94
CA ILE A 691 -14.16 -18.31 19.28
C ILE A 691 -14.97 -17.57 20.35
N TRP A 692 -15.20 -16.28 20.14
CA TRP A 692 -15.90 -15.42 21.10
C TRP A 692 -17.33 -15.88 21.38
N GLN A 693 -18.06 -16.35 20.35
CA GLN A 693 -19.38 -16.95 20.49
C GLN A 693 -19.40 -18.23 21.35
N SER A 694 -18.25 -18.84 21.59
CA SER A 694 -18.10 -20.01 22.44
C SER A 694 -17.63 -19.67 23.88
N LEU A 695 -17.22 -18.41 24.10
CA LEU A 695 -16.82 -17.91 25.43
C LEU A 695 -18.05 -17.40 26.20
N PRO A 696 -17.96 -17.33 27.55
CA PRO A 696 -18.87 -16.51 28.34
C PRO A 696 -18.73 -15.04 27.90
N HIS A 697 -19.81 -14.44 27.35
CA HIS A 697 -19.80 -13.07 26.87
C HIS A 697 -21.17 -12.39 27.01
N GLU A 698 -21.19 -11.07 26.95
CA GLU A 698 -22.39 -10.25 26.84
C GLU A 698 -22.56 -9.72 25.41
N GLY A 699 -23.79 -9.66 24.91
CA GLY A 699 -24.13 -9.14 23.59
C GLY A 699 -24.21 -10.20 22.50
N ASP A 700 -24.60 -9.81 21.29
CA ASP A 700 -24.90 -10.72 20.19
C ASP A 700 -23.70 -11.03 19.29
N THR A 701 -22.73 -10.12 19.23
CA THR A 701 -21.58 -10.18 18.32
C THR A 701 -20.39 -9.40 18.88
N ILE A 702 -19.19 -9.95 18.63
CA ILE A 702 -17.94 -9.25 18.96
C ILE A 702 -17.77 -7.94 18.18
N VAL A 703 -18.42 -7.80 17.02
CA VAL A 703 -18.40 -6.56 16.20
C VAL A 703 -18.81 -5.34 17.01
N LYS A 704 -19.72 -5.52 17.98
CA LYS A 704 -20.26 -4.47 18.86
C LYS A 704 -19.69 -4.50 20.28
N ALA A 705 -18.81 -5.46 20.59
CA ALA A 705 -18.19 -5.51 21.91
C ALA A 705 -17.30 -4.29 22.14
N SER A 706 -17.16 -3.87 23.42
CA SER A 706 -16.28 -2.76 23.77
C SER A 706 -14.81 -3.09 23.57
N TRP A 707 -14.01 -2.10 23.19
CA TRP A 707 -12.55 -2.22 23.16
C TRP A 707 -12.02 -2.50 24.57
N PRO A 708 -11.01 -3.39 24.73
CA PRO A 708 -10.42 -3.66 26.03
C PRO A 708 -9.84 -2.40 26.68
N GLU A 709 -10.04 -2.27 27.98
CA GLU A 709 -9.51 -1.17 28.79
C GLU A 709 -8.46 -1.67 29.78
N VAL A 710 -7.46 -0.85 30.04
CA VAL A 710 -6.46 -1.11 31.08
C VAL A 710 -7.12 -1.02 32.46
N ARG A 711 -6.94 -2.06 33.26
CA ARG A 711 -7.38 -2.11 34.68
C ARG A 711 -6.16 -2.10 35.57
N GLU A 712 -5.83 -0.96 36.16
CA GLU A 712 -4.67 -0.80 37.04
C GLU A 712 -4.68 -1.73 38.25
N SER A 713 -5.86 -2.09 38.75
CA SER A 713 -6.03 -3.05 39.86
C SER A 713 -5.56 -4.48 39.49
N LEU A 714 -5.34 -4.76 38.21
CA LEU A 714 -4.87 -6.05 37.70
C LEU A 714 -3.41 -6.00 37.21
N ILE A 715 -2.66 -5.00 37.63
CA ILE A 715 -1.22 -4.84 37.35
C ILE A 715 -0.43 -5.19 38.60
N PHE A 716 0.38 -6.25 38.54
CA PHE A 716 1.14 -6.81 39.62
C PHE A 716 2.62 -6.88 39.24
N GLU A 717 3.34 -5.75 39.39
CA GLU A 717 4.71 -5.60 38.92
C GLU A 717 5.70 -6.59 39.58
N GLU A 718 5.56 -6.82 40.92
CA GLU A 718 6.40 -7.77 41.62
C GLU A 718 6.20 -9.21 41.11
N SER A 719 4.95 -9.58 40.83
CA SER A 719 4.62 -10.90 40.26
C SER A 719 5.18 -11.09 38.86
N LYS A 720 5.20 -10.04 38.08
CA LYS A 720 5.80 -10.03 36.74
C LYS A 720 7.31 -10.24 36.82
N GLN A 721 8.00 -9.55 37.72
CA GLN A 721 9.45 -9.71 37.92
C GLN A 721 9.79 -11.12 38.39
N THR A 722 9.02 -11.66 39.36
CA THR A 722 9.19 -13.04 39.84
C THR A 722 9.00 -14.05 38.71
N MET A 723 7.96 -13.90 37.90
CA MET A 723 7.72 -14.81 36.78
C MET A 723 8.82 -14.71 35.72
N GLN A 724 9.35 -13.53 35.47
CA GLN A 724 10.49 -13.32 34.56
C GLN A 724 11.73 -14.12 35.00
N GLN A 725 12.04 -14.12 36.32
CA GLN A 725 13.13 -14.92 36.90
C GLN A 725 12.88 -16.42 36.70
N LEU A 726 11.67 -16.92 36.96
CA LEU A 726 11.31 -18.32 36.78
C LEU A 726 11.43 -18.75 35.30
N VAL A 727 10.89 -17.95 34.38
CA VAL A 727 10.95 -18.21 32.91
C VAL A 727 12.39 -18.25 32.42
N GLU A 728 13.26 -17.36 32.90
CA GLU A 728 14.69 -17.34 32.57
C GLU A 728 15.40 -18.60 33.07
N ILE A 729 15.14 -19.03 34.30
CA ILE A 729 15.66 -20.28 34.85
C ILE A 729 15.20 -21.48 34.00
N ILE A 730 13.90 -21.54 33.66
CA ILE A 730 13.35 -22.66 32.86
C ILE A 730 13.99 -22.68 31.47
N LYS A 731 14.13 -21.54 30.82
CA LYS A 731 14.80 -21.41 29.51
C LYS A 731 16.27 -21.88 29.60
N SER A 732 16.97 -21.46 30.64
CA SER A 732 18.37 -21.85 30.88
C SER A 732 18.52 -23.36 31.06
N VAL A 733 17.65 -24.01 31.87
CA VAL A 733 17.63 -25.46 32.03
C VAL A 733 17.34 -26.17 30.71
N ARG A 734 16.36 -25.70 29.93
CA ARG A 734 16.03 -26.28 28.64
C ARG A 734 17.18 -26.17 27.63
N GLN A 735 17.85 -25.03 27.59
CA GLN A 735 19.00 -24.79 26.74
C GLN A 735 20.15 -25.75 27.11
N SER A 736 20.46 -25.86 28.41
CA SER A 736 21.49 -26.77 28.90
C SER A 736 21.19 -28.25 28.58
N ARG A 737 19.89 -28.64 28.66
CA ARG A 737 19.49 -29.99 28.22
C ARG A 737 19.72 -30.26 26.74
N VAL A 738 19.44 -29.26 25.86
CA VAL A 738 19.70 -29.37 24.44
C VAL A 738 21.20 -29.54 24.17
N GLU A 739 22.04 -28.77 24.84
CA GLU A 739 23.50 -28.83 24.71
C GLU A 739 24.09 -30.18 25.05
N VAL A 740 23.51 -30.89 26.02
CA VAL A 740 23.91 -32.24 26.44
C VAL A 740 23.03 -33.36 25.89
N ASN A 741 22.17 -33.03 24.90
CA ASN A 741 21.24 -33.95 24.23
C ASN A 741 20.39 -34.79 25.21
N THR A 742 19.90 -34.14 26.27
CA THR A 742 19.08 -34.79 27.29
C THR A 742 17.61 -34.43 27.10
N PRO A 743 16.71 -35.40 26.81
CA PRO A 743 15.29 -35.13 26.62
C PRO A 743 14.63 -34.63 27.91
N LEU A 744 13.57 -33.83 27.76
CA LEU A 744 12.78 -33.27 28.87
C LEU A 744 12.12 -34.35 29.73
N SER A 745 11.82 -35.52 29.14
CA SER A 745 11.24 -36.65 29.85
C SER A 745 12.19 -37.32 30.88
N LYS A 746 13.50 -37.10 30.76
CA LYS A 746 14.49 -37.61 31.69
C LYS A 746 14.57 -36.69 32.90
N GLU A 747 14.38 -37.22 34.09
CA GLU A 747 14.58 -36.51 35.36
C GLU A 747 16.08 -36.23 35.59
N ILE A 748 16.41 -35.01 36.02
CA ILE A 748 17.79 -34.55 36.26
C ILE A 748 17.88 -33.80 37.60
N PRO A 749 19.03 -33.83 38.28
CA PRO A 749 19.24 -32.96 39.44
C PRO A 749 19.45 -31.51 38.97
N ILE A 750 18.80 -30.59 39.66
CA ILE A 750 18.89 -29.13 39.38
C ILE A 750 19.24 -28.42 40.68
N LEU A 751 20.30 -27.64 40.65
CA LEU A 751 20.72 -26.79 41.73
C LEU A 751 20.56 -25.32 41.30
N ILE A 752 20.00 -24.48 42.14
CA ILE A 752 19.86 -23.05 41.89
C ILE A 752 20.56 -22.32 43.04
N GLN A 753 21.68 -21.67 42.74
CA GLN A 753 22.34 -20.76 43.66
C GLN A 753 21.66 -19.40 43.56
N ALA A 754 20.77 -19.12 44.49
CA ALA A 754 20.06 -17.82 44.52
C ALA A 754 21.02 -16.69 44.85
N LYS A 755 20.80 -15.53 44.25
CA LYS A 755 21.62 -14.34 44.44
C LYS A 755 21.59 -13.82 45.88
N ASP A 756 20.45 -13.93 46.55
CA ASP A 756 20.21 -13.50 47.91
C ASP A 756 19.07 -14.32 48.57
N LYS A 757 18.82 -14.04 49.85
CA LYS A 757 17.83 -14.78 50.63
C LYS A 757 16.37 -14.49 50.25
N GLU A 758 16.10 -13.31 49.71
CA GLU A 758 14.78 -12.92 49.23
C GLU A 758 14.42 -13.72 47.98
N ILE A 759 15.33 -13.81 47.01
CA ILE A 759 15.17 -14.61 45.81
C ILE A 759 15.05 -16.11 46.13
N GLU A 760 15.88 -16.61 47.07
CA GLU A 760 15.79 -17.99 47.55
C GLU A 760 14.38 -18.30 48.08
N THR A 761 13.81 -17.41 48.88
CA THR A 761 12.48 -17.55 49.45
C THR A 761 11.41 -17.51 48.34
N THR A 762 11.51 -16.55 47.45
CA THR A 762 10.58 -16.35 46.33
C THR A 762 10.55 -17.58 45.39
N LEU A 763 11.73 -18.08 44.99
CA LEU A 763 11.84 -19.25 44.11
C LEU A 763 11.32 -20.52 44.83
N SER A 764 11.59 -20.66 46.15
CA SER A 764 11.13 -21.82 46.94
C SER A 764 9.61 -21.86 47.10
N GLN A 765 8.98 -20.70 47.24
CA GLN A 765 7.50 -20.58 47.30
C GLN A 765 6.85 -20.90 45.94
N ASN A 766 7.55 -20.70 44.83
CA ASN A 766 7.06 -20.91 43.46
C ASN A 766 7.72 -22.09 42.74
N LYS A 767 8.31 -23.04 43.50
CA LYS A 767 9.04 -24.19 42.95
C LYS A 767 8.19 -25.10 42.04
N ASP A 768 6.88 -25.13 42.20
CA ASP A 768 5.98 -25.96 41.40
C ASP A 768 6.07 -25.67 39.89
N TYR A 769 6.30 -24.43 39.53
CA TYR A 769 6.58 -24.06 38.11
C TYR A 769 7.89 -24.68 37.63
N LEU A 770 8.96 -24.61 38.45
CA LEU A 770 10.24 -25.24 38.12
C LEU A 770 10.13 -26.76 38.01
N ILE A 771 9.38 -27.40 38.91
CA ILE A 771 9.12 -28.84 38.88
C ILE A 771 8.38 -29.22 37.59
N LYS A 772 7.32 -28.48 37.24
CA LYS A 772 6.52 -28.73 36.05
C LYS A 772 7.30 -28.61 34.75
N PHE A 773 8.12 -27.58 34.62
CA PHE A 773 8.76 -27.22 33.35
C PHE A 773 10.19 -27.76 33.20
N CYS A 774 10.87 -28.09 34.27
CA CYS A 774 12.25 -28.56 34.27
C CYS A 774 12.39 -30.04 34.52
N ASN A 775 11.36 -30.73 35.06
CA ASN A 775 11.35 -32.17 35.41
C ASN A 775 12.60 -32.56 36.22
N PRO A 776 12.80 -32.00 37.44
CA PRO A 776 13.96 -32.31 38.25
C PRO A 776 13.77 -33.65 39.01
N SER A 777 14.84 -34.48 39.10
CA SER A 777 14.89 -35.58 40.06
C SER A 777 15.06 -35.07 41.49
N THR A 778 15.83 -34.02 41.66
CA THR A 778 15.99 -33.22 42.87
C THR A 778 16.14 -31.74 42.49
N LEU A 779 15.49 -30.87 43.28
CA LEU A 779 15.58 -29.41 43.12
C LEU A 779 16.10 -28.80 44.43
N ASN A 780 17.29 -28.23 44.41
CA ASN A 780 17.87 -27.50 45.53
C ASN A 780 18.00 -26.03 45.23
N ILE A 781 17.35 -25.18 46.00
CA ILE A 781 17.38 -23.72 45.86
C ILE A 781 17.96 -23.15 47.15
N SER A 782 19.15 -22.56 47.06
CA SER A 782 19.80 -21.94 48.22
C SER A 782 20.82 -20.87 47.79
N THR A 783 21.08 -19.92 48.64
CA THR A 783 22.20 -18.98 48.51
C THR A 783 23.58 -19.65 48.62
N ASP A 784 23.63 -20.78 49.35
CA ASP A 784 24.82 -21.59 49.70
C ASP A 784 24.75 -22.95 49.00
N VAL A 785 24.78 -22.97 47.67
CA VAL A 785 24.82 -24.21 46.89
C VAL A 785 26.25 -24.62 46.65
N GLU A 786 26.62 -25.83 47.01
CA GLU A 786 27.90 -26.46 46.64
C GLU A 786 27.85 -26.85 45.14
N ILE A 787 28.66 -26.16 44.31
CA ILE A 787 28.70 -26.40 42.87
C ILE A 787 29.65 -27.56 42.60
N PRO A 788 29.17 -28.69 42.02
CA PRO A 788 30.03 -29.81 41.65
C PRO A 788 31.12 -29.42 40.64
N GLU A 789 32.25 -30.04 40.70
CA GLU A 789 33.40 -29.80 39.78
C GLU A 789 33.00 -30.05 38.31
N LYS A 790 32.14 -31.03 38.06
CA LYS A 790 31.58 -31.38 36.77
C LYS A 790 30.11 -30.98 36.70
N ALA A 791 29.87 -29.75 36.29
CA ALA A 791 28.51 -29.20 36.15
C ALA A 791 28.44 -28.20 35.01
N MET A 792 27.28 -28.12 34.36
CA MET A 792 26.92 -26.98 33.51
C MET A 792 26.38 -25.85 34.40
N THR A 793 26.94 -24.67 34.24
CA THR A 793 26.50 -23.51 35.02
C THR A 793 26.09 -22.38 34.07
N SER A 794 24.90 -21.86 34.27
CA SER A 794 24.37 -20.70 33.55
C SER A 794 24.05 -19.57 34.52
N VAL A 795 24.43 -18.36 34.20
CA VAL A 795 24.10 -17.16 34.98
C VAL A 795 22.75 -16.63 34.53
N VAL A 796 21.87 -16.36 35.48
CA VAL A 796 20.53 -15.80 35.28
C VAL A 796 20.31 -14.64 36.26
N ILE A 797 19.26 -13.83 36.06
CA ILE A 797 18.95 -12.66 36.90
C ILE A 797 18.82 -13.08 38.36
N ALA A 798 18.20 -14.23 38.63
CA ALA A 798 17.98 -14.78 39.97
C ALA A 798 19.24 -15.38 40.63
N GLY A 799 20.35 -15.59 39.90
CA GLY A 799 21.57 -16.18 40.39
C GLY A 799 22.26 -17.12 39.39
N LYS A 800 22.51 -18.38 39.78
CA LYS A 800 23.12 -19.39 38.88
C LYS A 800 22.30 -20.65 38.87
N VAL A 801 22.09 -21.18 37.68
CA VAL A 801 21.49 -22.52 37.45
C VAL A 801 22.63 -23.50 37.20
N VAL A 802 22.64 -24.58 37.96
CA VAL A 802 23.70 -25.58 37.93
C VAL A 802 23.11 -26.96 37.65
N LEU A 803 23.57 -27.63 36.62
CA LEU A 803 23.19 -28.97 36.23
C LEU A 803 24.40 -29.89 36.40
N PRO A 804 24.44 -30.74 37.45
CA PRO A 804 25.49 -31.74 37.60
C PRO A 804 25.54 -32.69 36.41
N LEU A 805 26.71 -32.91 35.83
CA LEU A 805 26.88 -33.78 34.65
C LEU A 805 26.92 -35.28 35.04
N GLU A 806 27.14 -35.57 36.29
CA GLU A 806 27.17 -36.96 36.79
C GLU A 806 25.78 -37.59 36.72
N GLY A 807 25.63 -38.66 35.94
CA GLY A 807 24.36 -39.34 35.68
C GLY A 807 23.49 -38.70 34.56
N LEU A 808 23.84 -37.49 34.05
CA LEU A 808 23.18 -36.86 32.92
C LEU A 808 23.63 -37.39 31.57
N ILE A 809 24.92 -37.64 31.46
CA ILE A 809 25.58 -38.08 30.23
C ILE A 809 26.29 -39.39 30.50
N ASP A 810 26.13 -40.39 29.65
CA ASP A 810 27.11 -41.42 29.52
C ASP A 810 28.35 -40.77 28.93
N MET A 811 29.29 -40.38 29.81
CA MET A 811 30.43 -39.52 29.44
C MET A 811 31.25 -40.17 28.30
N ASP A 812 31.40 -41.47 28.34
CA ASP A 812 32.17 -42.19 27.29
C ASP A 812 31.44 -42.21 25.94
N LYS A 813 30.13 -42.34 25.96
CA LYS A 813 29.32 -42.21 24.72
C LYS A 813 29.27 -40.79 24.18
N GLU A 814 29.13 -39.81 25.05
CA GLU A 814 29.11 -38.39 24.57
C GLU A 814 30.45 -37.93 24.06
N ILE A 815 31.55 -38.30 24.74
CA ILE A 815 32.90 -38.04 24.25
C ILE A 815 33.09 -38.74 22.88
N SER A 816 32.66 -39.99 22.75
CA SER A 816 32.75 -40.74 21.48
C SER A 816 31.90 -40.06 20.35
N ARG A 817 30.74 -39.53 20.70
CA ARG A 817 29.88 -38.80 19.75
C ARG A 817 30.55 -37.51 19.28
N LEU A 818 31.07 -36.72 20.24
CA LEU A 818 31.74 -35.44 19.98
C LEU A 818 33.03 -35.67 19.21
N GLU A 819 33.79 -36.74 19.45
CA GLU A 819 34.98 -37.13 18.69
C GLU A 819 34.63 -37.46 17.23
N LYS A 820 33.48 -38.11 16.97
CA LYS A 820 32.97 -38.36 15.61
C LYS A 820 32.57 -37.10 14.91
N GLU A 821 31.91 -36.19 15.64
CA GLU A 821 31.53 -34.89 15.13
C GLU A 821 32.78 -34.03 14.81
N LEU A 822 33.76 -34.00 15.68
CA LEU A 822 35.04 -33.34 15.48
C LEU A 822 35.74 -33.85 14.22
N ALA A 823 35.79 -35.18 14.05
CA ALA A 823 36.40 -35.81 12.84
C ALA A 823 35.65 -35.42 11.55
N LYS A 824 34.30 -35.30 11.63
CA LYS A 824 33.51 -34.84 10.49
C LYS A 824 33.77 -33.36 10.16
N LEU A 825 33.84 -32.50 11.16
CA LEU A 825 34.15 -31.07 11.00
C LEU A 825 35.58 -30.89 10.44
N GLN A 826 36.55 -31.70 10.93
CA GLN A 826 37.90 -31.70 10.35
C GLN A 826 37.89 -32.07 8.88
N SER A 827 37.11 -33.10 8.48
CA SER A 827 37.01 -33.51 7.08
C SER A 827 36.40 -32.42 6.20
N GLU A 828 35.40 -31.67 6.73
CA GLU A 828 34.80 -30.53 6.01
C GLU A 828 35.78 -29.35 5.89
N LEU A 829 36.56 -29.07 6.94
CA LEU A 829 37.62 -28.06 6.92
C LEU A 829 38.69 -28.42 5.86
N ASP A 830 39.17 -29.68 5.88
CA ASP A 830 40.16 -30.15 4.92
C ASP A 830 39.64 -30.05 3.47
N ARG A 831 38.36 -30.32 3.26
CA ARG A 831 37.68 -30.19 1.95
C ARG A 831 37.64 -28.74 1.46
N VAL A 832 37.26 -27.82 2.35
CA VAL A 832 37.19 -26.39 2.01
C VAL A 832 38.59 -25.81 1.81
N ASP A 833 39.55 -26.22 2.64
CA ASP A 833 40.97 -25.83 2.50
C ASP A 833 41.55 -26.31 1.19
N LYS A 834 41.29 -27.54 0.78
CA LYS A 834 41.72 -28.09 -0.51
C LYS A 834 41.10 -27.32 -1.68
N LYS A 835 39.85 -26.86 -1.55
CA LYS A 835 39.24 -26.01 -2.57
C LYS A 835 39.89 -24.63 -2.63
N LEU A 836 40.08 -23.98 -1.49
CA LEU A 836 40.66 -22.63 -1.40
C LEU A 836 42.17 -22.60 -1.73
N SER A 837 42.87 -23.76 -1.62
CA SER A 837 44.30 -23.93 -2.01
C SER A 837 44.47 -24.29 -3.48
N ASN A 838 43.38 -24.57 -4.21
CA ASN A 838 43.46 -24.92 -5.63
C ASN A 838 43.55 -23.66 -6.48
N GLU A 839 44.73 -23.34 -7.00
CA GLU A 839 44.96 -22.15 -7.83
C GLU A 839 44.02 -22.08 -9.05
N ASN A 840 43.67 -23.22 -9.66
CA ASN A 840 42.73 -23.27 -10.77
C ASN A 840 41.29 -22.91 -10.36
N PHE A 841 40.91 -23.20 -9.13
CA PHE A 841 39.60 -22.80 -8.58
C PHE A 841 39.60 -21.31 -8.23
N VAL A 842 40.57 -20.85 -7.46
CA VAL A 842 40.64 -19.46 -6.98
C VAL A 842 40.80 -18.46 -8.11
N SER A 843 41.53 -18.85 -9.20
CA SER A 843 41.72 -17.96 -10.35
C SER A 843 40.52 -17.89 -11.32
N LYS A 844 39.62 -18.89 -11.31
CA LYS A 844 38.51 -18.99 -12.27
C LYS A 844 37.11 -18.83 -11.67
N ALA A 845 36.95 -19.01 -10.34
CA ALA A 845 35.66 -18.89 -9.70
C ALA A 845 35.30 -17.41 -9.46
N PRO A 846 33.99 -17.03 -9.56
CA PRO A 846 33.54 -15.72 -9.20
C PRO A 846 33.86 -15.37 -7.74
N GLU A 847 34.22 -14.12 -7.47
CA GLU A 847 34.60 -13.63 -6.14
C GLU A 847 33.52 -13.94 -5.06
N LYS A 848 32.24 -13.90 -5.42
CA LYS A 848 31.15 -14.30 -4.55
C LYS A 848 31.25 -15.74 -4.06
N VAL A 849 31.65 -16.67 -4.93
CA VAL A 849 31.80 -18.10 -4.60
C VAL A 849 33.02 -18.32 -3.71
N ILE A 850 34.09 -17.60 -3.94
CA ILE A 850 35.29 -17.65 -3.09
C ILE A 850 35.00 -17.14 -1.68
N ASN A 851 34.29 -16.03 -1.58
CA ASN A 851 33.89 -15.44 -0.30
C ASN A 851 32.90 -16.35 0.46
N GLU A 852 32.04 -17.06 -0.24
CA GLU A 852 31.13 -18.05 0.36
C GLU A 852 31.89 -19.27 0.92
N GLU A 853 32.89 -19.78 0.22
CA GLU A 853 33.74 -20.87 0.72
C GLU A 853 34.62 -20.39 1.91
N LYS A 854 35.12 -19.16 1.90
CA LYS A 854 35.83 -18.58 3.07
C LYS A 854 34.92 -18.47 4.30
N ARG A 855 33.66 -18.06 4.13
CA ARG A 855 32.67 -18.00 5.21
C ARG A 855 32.39 -19.40 5.76
N LYS A 856 32.20 -20.40 4.89
CA LYS A 856 32.03 -21.81 5.32
C LYS A 856 33.23 -22.32 6.12
N LYS A 857 34.46 -21.94 5.71
CA LYS A 857 35.67 -22.28 6.48
C LYS A 857 35.64 -21.72 7.88
N GLN A 858 35.28 -20.43 8.01
CA GLN A 858 35.19 -19.78 9.31
C GLN A 858 34.14 -20.44 10.18
N ASP A 859 32.91 -20.69 9.64
CA ASP A 859 31.83 -21.36 10.35
C ASP A 859 32.20 -22.76 10.82
N TYR A 860 32.91 -23.53 10.00
CA TYR A 860 33.38 -24.87 10.38
C TYR A 860 34.52 -24.81 11.43
N GLN A 861 35.41 -23.80 11.35
CA GLN A 861 36.49 -23.62 12.32
C GLN A 861 35.90 -23.25 13.70
N GLU A 862 34.95 -22.33 13.77
CA GLU A 862 34.28 -21.96 15.02
C GLU A 862 33.58 -23.15 15.66
N LYS A 863 32.89 -23.97 14.86
CA LYS A 863 32.24 -25.21 15.33
C LYS A 863 33.26 -26.24 15.80
N TYR A 864 34.34 -26.42 15.07
CA TYR A 864 35.43 -27.35 15.43
C TYR A 864 36.06 -26.97 16.77
N ASP A 865 36.40 -25.71 16.94
CA ASP A 865 37.00 -25.20 18.17
C ASP A 865 36.05 -25.34 19.36
N GLY A 866 34.73 -25.06 19.15
CA GLY A 866 33.70 -25.27 20.16
C GLY A 866 33.53 -26.72 20.59
N VAL A 867 33.47 -27.65 19.63
CA VAL A 867 33.40 -29.11 19.92
C VAL A 867 34.65 -29.60 20.61
N LYS A 868 35.84 -29.15 20.18
CA LYS A 868 37.14 -29.51 20.80
C LYS A 868 37.20 -29.01 22.25
N ALA A 869 36.86 -27.77 22.52
CA ALA A 869 36.82 -27.20 23.87
C ALA A 869 35.83 -28.01 24.77
N ARG A 870 34.69 -28.44 24.21
CA ARG A 870 33.75 -29.25 24.90
C ARG A 870 34.28 -30.66 25.28
N ILE A 871 34.99 -31.31 24.37
CA ILE A 871 35.66 -32.61 24.65
C ILE A 871 36.68 -32.44 25.78
N GLU A 872 37.52 -31.38 25.70
CA GLU A 872 38.51 -31.07 26.73
C GLU A 872 37.85 -30.84 28.12
N GLN A 873 36.73 -30.10 28.15
CA GLN A 873 35.96 -29.88 29.38
C GLN A 873 35.37 -31.16 29.95
N LEU A 874 34.90 -32.08 29.09
CA LEU A 874 34.33 -33.36 29.54
C LEU A 874 35.41 -34.36 29.99
N LYS A 875 36.64 -34.27 29.45
CA LYS A 875 37.77 -35.12 29.82
C LYS A 875 38.51 -34.61 31.08
N ALA A 876 38.45 -33.31 31.36
CA ALA A 876 38.99 -32.69 32.55
C ALA A 876 38.13 -33.06 33.78
#